data_7262545aebabf0cd6ae258f108d14b17
#
_entry.id   7262545aebabf0cd6ae258f108d14b17
#
_cell.length_a   1.000
_cell.length_b   1.000
_cell.length_c   1.000
_cell.angle_alpha   90.00
_cell.angle_beta   90.00
_cell.angle_gamma   90.00
#
_symmetry.space_group_name_H-M   'P 1'
#
loop_
_entity.id
_entity.type
_entity.pdbx_description
1 polymer ?
#
loop_
_entity_poly.entity_id
_entity_poly.type
_entity_poly.pdbx_seq_one_letter_code
_entity_poly.pdbx_strand_id
1 'polypeptide(L)'
;MKYLILLRGLPGSGKSTWVKDNHLEDYTISSDTIRLLFSAPVVSSRQNYSQRVIPQKNDKQVWDLLHQLVENRIKNGQTTIVDATHLKANAINYYKNLCKNNKIRCVVIDFDVPVEEAIVRDLTREGTCHYVGEKVIRRMANGIEKVPSWCELGSTDDIAWQFNVVLNPVNYDEKYDEVVIFGDLHGCYDPLKKWFDEHPLSSKTKYVFVGDYEDRGIQHKELFAFLLKHRKDSNFKFLIGNHTNRLLQIANRDKDSKPYPEYERTLDQLNDFDPEELRKFIRDQEEMVYFKFNKSCFCVSHAGISCLPSLKLNSDEYIKGHGDYNQSEEVDLCFDKQVFDTFGTKEFVFQVHGHRNIHNSDIRVNDSCFNLEGGVEYGGDLRILQINKNGVYPHKIKNDVFRVKTTNEDVVNELKSSPLIRCTQNPNGISSYNFTKEAFFDKKWNELTCKARGLFVYDETDEVAARSYSKFFNLNEVKSSTVDYILNNWVGTVNVYGKANGYLGIISVDSRTNEFIFASKSRTDMDFAKNLKRIFYKVLSKSKQEVLKKILGKGISIHNGNPYSLVVEVIDPINDPHICKYDTTTLCLLDVFENIFTEKTLGYDLVKEIGDITGLPVKSQLESIKDNKALAKALFDLHTTQEHCEGFVLEGHNKNGEIVRVKIKTPWYQMWKYYRSYGSFERKWDDMGFLTAKQRDYAGKLWKCADTLIDIKCGRMDKEVPSVGGNVNLSKLICKDLNDGWRLNIPYIIELVENYQL
;
A
#
# COMPACT_ATOMS: atom_id res chain seq x y z
N MET A 1 8.04 -23.87 2.74
CA MET A 1 8.32 -25.17 3.40
C MET A 1 9.65 -25.03 4.13
N LYS A 2 9.68 -25.23 5.46
CA LYS A 2 10.83 -24.94 6.32
C LYS A 2 11.45 -26.22 6.84
N TYR A 3 12.78 -26.25 6.90
CA TYR A 3 13.52 -27.41 7.39
C TYR A 3 14.47 -27.00 8.52
N LEU A 4 14.53 -27.85 9.54
CA LEU A 4 15.66 -27.91 10.44
C LEU A 4 16.48 -29.15 10.09
N ILE A 5 17.70 -28.92 9.60
CA ILE A 5 18.58 -30.00 9.16
C ILE A 5 19.68 -30.19 10.21
N LEU A 6 19.71 -31.35 10.80
CA LEU A 6 20.70 -31.70 11.81
C LEU A 6 21.76 -32.60 11.19
N LEU A 7 22.99 -32.10 11.12
CA LEU A 7 24.13 -32.95 10.69
C LEU A 7 24.52 -33.84 11.86
N ARG A 8 24.59 -35.15 11.63
CA ARG A 8 24.92 -36.15 12.62
C ARG A 8 26.13 -36.97 12.19
N GLY A 9 27.06 -37.24 13.08
CA GLY A 9 28.23 -38.08 12.82
C GLY A 9 29.42 -37.73 13.70
N LEU A 10 30.42 -38.61 13.69
CA LEU A 10 31.65 -38.47 14.45
C LEU A 10 32.47 -37.23 13.99
N PRO A 11 33.35 -36.68 14.84
CA PRO A 11 34.43 -35.81 14.34
C PRO A 11 35.20 -36.49 13.24
N GLY A 12 35.52 -35.77 12.17
CA GLY A 12 36.18 -36.38 10.98
C GLY A 12 35.21 -37.05 9.98
N SER A 13 33.89 -37.11 10.23
CA SER A 13 32.96 -37.79 9.31
C SER A 13 32.61 -36.99 8.03
N GLY A 14 33.06 -35.76 7.88
CA GLY A 14 32.89 -34.97 6.63
C GLY A 14 31.78 -33.93 6.68
N LYS A 15 31.05 -33.74 7.80
CA LYS A 15 29.94 -32.77 7.96
C LYS A 15 30.29 -31.38 7.46
N SER A 16 31.28 -30.77 8.05
CA SER A 16 31.67 -29.37 7.73
C SER A 16 32.29 -29.26 6.31
N THR A 17 32.84 -30.35 5.77
CA THR A 17 33.30 -30.42 4.39
C THR A 17 32.10 -30.38 3.44
N TRP A 18 31.09 -31.20 3.69
CA TRP A 18 29.85 -31.19 2.91
C TRP A 18 29.18 -29.81 2.89
N VAL A 19 29.14 -29.09 4.04
CA VAL A 19 28.63 -27.72 4.10
C VAL A 19 29.37 -26.79 3.15
N LYS A 20 30.71 -26.85 3.18
CA LYS A 20 31.58 -26.00 2.31
C LYS A 20 31.45 -26.36 0.82
N ASP A 21 31.50 -27.66 0.50
CA ASP A 21 31.45 -28.14 -0.88
C ASP A 21 30.13 -27.78 -1.58
N ASN A 22 29.06 -27.56 -0.79
CA ASN A 22 27.75 -27.17 -1.28
C ASN A 22 27.43 -25.70 -1.07
N HIS A 23 28.37 -24.87 -0.58
CA HIS A 23 28.18 -23.43 -0.32
C HIS A 23 27.01 -23.14 0.61
N LEU A 24 26.93 -23.87 1.76
CA LEU A 24 25.83 -23.79 2.72
C LEU A 24 26.21 -23.13 4.04
N GLU A 25 27.37 -22.47 4.11
CA GLU A 25 27.86 -21.83 5.32
C GLU A 25 26.88 -20.81 5.90
N ASP A 26 26.26 -19.99 5.03
CA ASP A 26 25.31 -18.95 5.43
C ASP A 26 24.02 -19.52 6.07
N TYR A 27 23.68 -20.75 5.73
CA TYR A 27 22.52 -21.47 6.28
C TYR A 27 22.87 -22.30 7.51
N THR A 28 24.15 -22.39 7.86
CA THR A 28 24.67 -23.29 8.89
C THR A 28 24.99 -22.55 10.18
N ILE A 29 24.57 -23.12 11.30
CA ILE A 29 24.99 -22.74 12.66
C ILE A 29 25.89 -23.86 13.21
N SER A 30 27.18 -23.56 13.42
CA SER A 30 28.15 -24.53 13.90
C SER A 30 28.44 -24.32 15.38
N SER A 31 28.39 -25.41 16.16
CA SER A 31 28.75 -25.39 17.57
C SER A 31 30.23 -25.02 17.81
N ASP A 32 31.12 -25.40 16.90
CA ASP A 32 32.54 -25.07 17.03
C ASP A 32 32.82 -23.61 16.73
N THR A 33 32.13 -23.04 15.73
CA THR A 33 32.20 -21.60 15.43
C THR A 33 31.74 -20.78 16.63
N ILE A 34 30.62 -21.15 17.26
CA ILE A 34 30.12 -20.46 18.47
C ILE A 34 31.13 -20.59 19.61
N ARG A 35 31.73 -21.76 19.83
CA ARG A 35 32.79 -21.91 20.88
C ARG A 35 33.94 -20.92 20.68
N LEU A 36 34.36 -20.72 19.43
CA LEU A 36 35.40 -19.77 19.07
C LEU A 36 35.02 -18.30 19.29
N LEU A 37 33.73 -17.97 19.26
CA LEU A 37 33.23 -16.64 19.65
C LEU A 37 33.36 -16.39 21.17
N PHE A 38 33.16 -17.43 21.99
CA PHE A 38 33.29 -17.31 23.46
C PHE A 38 34.74 -17.34 23.96
N SER A 39 35.64 -18.03 23.24
CA SER A 39 37.02 -18.15 23.65
C SER A 39 37.94 -18.53 22.50
N ALA A 40 39.03 -17.83 22.34
CA ALA A 40 40.09 -18.23 21.40
C ALA A 40 40.62 -19.64 21.74
N PRO A 41 41.22 -20.37 20.75
CA PRO A 41 41.87 -21.64 21.01
C PRO A 41 42.90 -21.54 22.13
N VAL A 42 42.88 -22.49 23.08
CA VAL A 42 43.80 -22.56 24.19
C VAL A 42 44.90 -23.63 23.92
N VAL A 43 46.07 -23.43 24.49
CA VAL A 43 47.12 -24.44 24.40
C VAL A 43 46.89 -25.50 25.47
N SER A 44 46.87 -26.75 25.08
CA SER A 44 46.73 -27.90 25.96
C SER A 44 47.85 -28.90 25.71
N SER A 45 48.40 -29.50 26.76
CA SER A 45 49.37 -30.59 26.61
C SER A 45 48.64 -31.90 26.41
N ARG A 46 48.81 -32.53 25.24
CA ARG A 46 48.32 -33.88 24.94
C ARG A 46 49.47 -34.72 24.40
N GLN A 47 49.64 -35.90 24.96
CA GLN A 47 50.62 -36.89 24.50
C GLN A 47 52.05 -36.30 24.28
N ASN A 48 52.54 -35.48 25.22
CA ASN A 48 53.82 -34.78 25.15
C ASN A 48 53.97 -33.67 24.11
N TYR A 49 52.90 -33.22 23.47
CA TYR A 49 52.90 -32.07 22.55
C TYR A 49 51.99 -30.94 23.06
N SER A 50 52.40 -29.71 22.82
CA SER A 50 51.56 -28.53 22.99
C SER A 50 50.64 -28.38 21.77
N GLN A 51 49.33 -28.50 21.96
CA GLN A 51 48.36 -28.42 20.90
C GLN A 51 47.32 -27.33 21.19
N ARG A 52 46.90 -26.60 20.16
CA ARG A 52 45.72 -25.70 20.26
C ARG A 52 44.46 -26.53 20.24
N VAL A 53 43.56 -26.25 21.17
CA VAL A 53 42.24 -26.92 21.26
C VAL A 53 41.14 -25.90 21.44
N ILE A 54 39.96 -26.21 20.93
CA ILE A 54 38.74 -25.42 21.19
C ILE A 54 38.28 -25.72 22.62
N PRO A 55 38.24 -24.72 23.54
CA PRO A 55 37.88 -24.97 24.92
C PRO A 55 36.39 -25.29 25.07
N GLN A 56 36.08 -26.28 25.94
CA GLN A 56 34.71 -26.73 26.21
C GLN A 56 34.12 -26.19 27.53
N LYS A 57 34.85 -25.33 28.25
CA LYS A 57 34.41 -24.84 29.56
C LYS A 57 33.10 -24.02 29.51
N ASN A 58 32.77 -23.45 28.36
CA ASN A 58 31.57 -22.61 28.15
C ASN A 58 30.45 -23.38 27.42
N ASP A 59 30.48 -24.72 27.38
CA ASP A 59 29.57 -25.54 26.58
C ASP A 59 28.10 -25.19 26.84
N LYS A 60 27.70 -24.96 28.09
CA LYS A 60 26.32 -24.55 28.38
C LYS A 60 25.90 -23.27 27.62
N GLN A 61 26.73 -22.23 27.73
CA GLN A 61 26.46 -20.95 27.05
C GLN A 61 26.49 -21.07 25.53
N VAL A 62 27.35 -21.93 25.00
CA VAL A 62 27.45 -22.25 23.54
C VAL A 62 26.14 -22.87 23.08
N TRP A 63 25.62 -23.87 23.77
CA TRP A 63 24.38 -24.53 23.41
C TRP A 63 23.17 -23.61 23.59
N ASP A 64 23.12 -22.80 24.68
CA ASP A 64 22.06 -21.83 24.91
C ASP A 64 22.01 -20.82 23.75
N LEU A 65 23.15 -20.28 23.28
CA LEU A 65 23.23 -19.36 22.17
C LEU A 65 22.87 -20.05 20.84
N LEU A 66 23.38 -21.27 20.60
CA LEU A 66 23.07 -22.06 19.41
C LEU A 66 21.56 -22.27 19.29
N HIS A 67 20.92 -22.70 20.36
CA HIS A 67 19.48 -22.93 20.40
C HIS A 67 18.69 -21.63 20.15
N GLN A 68 19.12 -20.52 20.73
CA GLN A 68 18.51 -19.22 20.52
C GLN A 68 18.62 -18.75 19.06
N LEU A 69 19.78 -18.94 18.43
CA LEU A 69 19.98 -18.61 17.01
C LEU A 69 19.11 -19.49 16.11
N VAL A 70 19.04 -20.79 16.38
CA VAL A 70 18.17 -21.72 15.64
C VAL A 70 16.72 -21.32 15.77
N GLU A 71 16.25 -21.03 17.00
CA GLU A 71 14.89 -20.61 17.26
C GLU A 71 14.54 -19.31 16.51
N ASN A 72 15.44 -18.32 16.52
CA ASN A 72 15.25 -17.05 15.81
C ASN A 72 15.16 -17.25 14.28
N ARG A 73 16.06 -18.03 13.69
CA ARG A 73 15.99 -18.33 12.24
C ARG A 73 14.70 -19.04 11.87
N ILE A 74 14.27 -19.99 12.68
CA ILE A 74 13.02 -20.73 12.49
C ILE A 74 11.81 -19.79 12.57
N LYS A 75 11.75 -18.90 13.56
CA LYS A 75 10.68 -17.91 13.70
C LYS A 75 10.64 -16.93 12.53
N ASN A 76 11.80 -16.62 11.93
CA ASN A 76 11.92 -15.80 10.74
C ASN A 76 11.63 -16.57 9.43
N GLY A 77 11.18 -17.82 9.53
CA GLY A 77 10.81 -18.61 8.37
C GLY A 77 11.97 -19.14 7.54
N GLN A 78 13.15 -19.29 8.13
CA GLN A 78 14.37 -19.70 7.43
C GLN A 78 14.68 -21.18 7.66
N THR A 79 15.09 -21.89 6.60
CA THR A 79 15.71 -23.20 6.72
C THR A 79 17.07 -23.05 7.42
N THR A 80 17.35 -23.95 8.37
CA THR A 80 18.56 -23.87 9.18
C THR A 80 19.26 -25.21 9.28
N ILE A 81 20.56 -25.23 9.03
CA ILE A 81 21.45 -26.37 9.22
C ILE A 81 22.17 -26.22 10.55
N VAL A 82 22.22 -27.27 11.37
CA VAL A 82 22.99 -27.29 12.60
C VAL A 82 24.16 -28.27 12.47
N ASP A 83 25.39 -27.73 12.43
CA ASP A 83 26.61 -28.51 12.39
C ASP A 83 27.10 -28.78 13.82
N ALA A 84 26.72 -29.97 14.29
CA ALA A 84 27.19 -30.55 15.55
C ALA A 84 27.21 -32.08 15.43
N THR A 85 27.65 -32.80 16.46
CA THR A 85 27.77 -34.28 16.38
C THR A 85 26.42 -35.01 16.43
N HIS A 86 25.44 -34.49 17.17
CA HIS A 86 24.06 -35.01 17.34
C HIS A 86 23.97 -36.53 17.58
N LEU A 87 24.98 -37.11 18.26
CA LEU A 87 25.07 -38.56 18.46
C LEU A 87 24.04 -39.11 19.47
N LYS A 88 23.50 -38.25 20.33
CA LYS A 88 22.54 -38.60 21.38
C LYS A 88 21.11 -38.19 20.98
N ALA A 89 20.15 -39.07 21.21
CA ALA A 89 18.74 -38.80 20.94
C ALA A 89 18.20 -37.56 21.68
N ASN A 90 18.69 -37.30 22.91
CA ASN A 90 18.28 -36.13 23.66
C ASN A 90 18.68 -34.80 22.98
N ALA A 91 19.83 -34.73 22.34
CA ALA A 91 20.27 -33.54 21.60
C ALA A 91 19.33 -33.24 20.41
N ILE A 92 18.82 -34.28 19.75
CA ILE A 92 17.85 -34.15 18.67
C ILE A 92 16.44 -33.86 19.23
N ASN A 93 16.04 -34.54 20.30
CA ASN A 93 14.72 -34.36 20.92
C ASN A 93 14.49 -32.95 21.47
N TYR A 94 15.56 -32.18 21.75
CA TYR A 94 15.46 -30.79 22.13
C TYR A 94 14.62 -29.99 21.14
N TYR A 95 14.77 -30.23 19.85
CA TYR A 95 14.09 -29.49 18.79
C TYR A 95 12.66 -29.95 18.52
N LYS A 96 12.19 -31.06 19.13
CA LYS A 96 10.88 -31.66 18.81
C LYS A 96 9.71 -30.68 18.96
N ASN A 97 9.62 -29.99 20.08
CA ASN A 97 8.54 -29.03 20.32
C ASN A 97 8.66 -27.80 19.43
N LEU A 98 9.89 -27.31 19.21
CA LEU A 98 10.14 -26.18 18.32
C LEU A 98 9.67 -26.49 16.89
N CYS A 99 10.01 -27.65 16.36
CA CYS A 99 9.59 -28.10 15.02
C CYS A 99 8.07 -28.29 14.95
N LYS A 100 7.47 -28.91 15.97
CA LYS A 100 6.00 -29.15 16.02
C LYS A 100 5.23 -27.81 16.05
N ASN A 101 5.64 -26.88 16.91
CA ASN A 101 4.94 -25.60 17.09
C ASN A 101 5.05 -24.69 15.87
N ASN A 102 6.14 -24.76 15.12
CA ASN A 102 6.40 -23.94 13.93
C ASN A 102 6.19 -24.70 12.61
N LYS A 103 5.65 -25.94 12.64
CA LYS A 103 5.42 -26.81 11.45
C LYS A 103 6.67 -27.01 10.59
N ILE A 104 7.78 -27.27 11.25
CA ILE A 104 9.08 -27.45 10.60
C ILE A 104 9.37 -28.94 10.45
N ARG A 105 9.80 -29.35 9.27
CA ARG A 105 10.32 -30.69 9.04
C ARG A 105 11.72 -30.77 9.62
N CYS A 106 11.96 -31.75 10.50
CA CYS A 106 13.28 -32.02 11.03
C CYS A 106 13.89 -33.16 10.24
N VAL A 107 14.98 -32.87 9.53
CA VAL A 107 15.73 -33.85 8.74
C VAL A 107 17.07 -34.06 9.39
N VAL A 108 17.47 -35.32 9.57
CA VAL A 108 18.80 -35.70 10.04
C VAL A 108 19.59 -36.25 8.87
N ILE A 109 20.73 -35.65 8.56
CA ILE A 109 21.71 -36.20 7.64
C ILE A 109 22.74 -36.94 8.48
N ASP A 110 22.77 -38.26 8.33
CA ASP A 110 23.66 -39.13 9.08
C ASP A 110 24.95 -39.41 8.27
N PHE A 111 26.04 -38.84 8.72
CA PHE A 111 27.37 -39.07 8.14
C PHE A 111 27.96 -40.34 8.78
N ASP A 112 27.43 -41.48 8.40
CA ASP A 112 27.85 -42.80 8.91
C ASP A 112 29.12 -43.24 8.17
N VAL A 113 30.27 -42.99 8.81
CA VAL A 113 31.56 -43.42 8.32
C VAL A 113 32.20 -44.39 9.31
N PRO A 114 33.01 -45.38 8.85
CA PRO A 114 33.74 -46.27 9.74
C PRO A 114 34.61 -45.48 10.74
N VAL A 115 34.63 -45.95 12.01
CA VAL A 115 35.36 -45.23 13.10
C VAL A 115 36.83 -45.04 12.74
N GLU A 116 37.47 -46.04 12.09
CA GLU A 116 38.85 -45.97 11.65
C GLU A 116 39.06 -44.88 10.59
N GLU A 117 38.13 -44.73 9.65
CA GLU A 117 38.17 -43.70 8.66
C GLU A 117 38.02 -42.28 9.29
N ALA A 118 37.08 -42.13 10.24
CA ALA A 118 36.94 -40.88 10.98
C ALA A 118 38.22 -40.50 11.72
N ILE A 119 38.93 -41.49 12.31
CA ILE A 119 40.23 -41.28 12.99
C ILE A 119 41.30 -40.86 11.97
N VAL A 120 41.41 -41.54 10.82
CA VAL A 120 42.38 -41.17 9.78
C VAL A 120 42.14 -39.74 9.29
N ARG A 121 40.90 -39.39 9.03
CA ARG A 121 40.54 -38.03 8.62
C ARG A 121 40.81 -37.00 9.73
N ASP A 122 40.61 -37.33 11.00
CA ASP A 122 40.91 -36.43 12.11
C ASP A 122 42.43 -36.23 12.27
N LEU A 123 43.25 -37.24 12.02
CA LEU A 123 44.72 -37.13 12.00
C LEU A 123 45.23 -36.09 11.00
N THR A 124 44.57 -35.91 9.83
CA THR A 124 44.93 -34.85 8.90
C THR A 124 44.74 -33.44 9.45
N ARG A 125 44.05 -33.32 10.57
CA ARG A 125 43.81 -32.05 11.29
C ARG A 125 44.82 -31.84 12.43
N GLU A 126 45.77 -32.75 12.65
CA GLU A 126 46.77 -32.63 13.67
C GLU A 126 47.53 -31.28 13.54
N GLY A 127 47.73 -30.60 14.68
CA GLY A 127 48.26 -29.23 14.73
C GLY A 127 47.23 -28.11 14.57
N THR A 128 46.01 -28.42 14.19
CA THR A 128 44.87 -27.44 14.20
C THR A 128 44.07 -27.54 15.48
N CYS A 129 43.28 -26.51 15.78
CA CYS A 129 42.35 -26.53 16.95
C CYS A 129 41.17 -27.49 16.77
N HIS A 130 40.94 -28.03 15.60
CA HIS A 130 39.84 -28.94 15.26
C HIS A 130 40.23 -30.42 15.42
N TYR A 131 41.45 -30.73 15.76
CA TYR A 131 41.90 -32.09 16.03
C TYR A 131 41.30 -32.59 17.36
N VAL A 132 40.61 -33.72 17.33
CA VAL A 132 39.89 -34.30 18.46
C VAL A 132 40.65 -35.43 19.12
N GLY A 133 41.26 -36.31 18.32
CA GLY A 133 42.05 -37.44 18.70
C GLY A 133 41.28 -38.76 18.87
N GLU A 134 41.94 -39.84 18.55
CA GLU A 134 41.39 -41.22 18.47
C GLU A 134 40.61 -41.64 19.72
N LYS A 135 41.17 -41.44 20.91
CA LYS A 135 40.50 -41.84 22.16
C LYS A 135 39.15 -41.21 22.37
N VAL A 136 38.94 -39.97 21.93
CA VAL A 136 37.68 -39.25 22.05
C VAL A 136 36.71 -39.76 20.99
N ILE A 137 37.17 -39.96 19.76
CA ILE A 137 36.32 -40.47 18.66
C ILE A 137 35.79 -41.85 18.99
N ARG A 138 36.60 -42.78 19.47
CA ARG A 138 36.17 -44.13 19.89
C ARG A 138 35.14 -44.07 21.04
N ARG A 139 35.37 -43.20 22.04
CA ARG A 139 34.38 -42.98 23.11
C ARG A 139 33.05 -42.47 22.55
N MET A 140 33.08 -41.54 21.61
CA MET A 140 31.88 -41.00 20.96
C MET A 140 31.16 -42.06 20.15
N ALA A 141 31.90 -42.88 19.40
CA ALA A 141 31.35 -43.99 18.61
C ALA A 141 30.56 -45.01 19.46
N ASN A 142 31.10 -45.38 20.64
CA ASN A 142 30.42 -46.27 21.55
C ASN A 142 29.14 -45.67 22.17
N GLY A 143 28.94 -44.40 22.01
CA GLY A 143 27.80 -43.68 22.56
C GLY A 143 26.75 -43.26 21.52
N ILE A 144 26.79 -43.74 20.30
CA ILE A 144 25.83 -43.38 19.24
C ILE A 144 24.48 -44.03 19.56
N GLU A 145 23.41 -43.23 19.57
CA GLU A 145 22.03 -43.64 19.78
C GLU A 145 21.25 -43.59 18.46
N LYS A 146 20.13 -44.29 18.36
CA LYS A 146 19.25 -44.24 17.15
C LYS A 146 18.63 -42.86 16.98
N VAL A 147 18.46 -42.46 15.73
CA VAL A 147 17.74 -41.22 15.37
C VAL A 147 16.28 -41.36 15.83
N PRO A 148 15.72 -40.39 16.53
CA PRO A 148 14.31 -40.39 16.92
C PRO A 148 13.34 -40.58 15.75
N SER A 149 12.32 -41.38 15.88
CA SER A 149 11.37 -41.72 14.80
C SER A 149 10.50 -40.55 14.34
N TRP A 150 10.50 -39.44 15.03
CA TRP A 150 9.79 -38.22 14.62
C TRP A 150 10.60 -37.38 13.61
N CYS A 151 11.88 -37.69 13.39
CA CYS A 151 12.74 -37.05 12.38
C CYS A 151 12.73 -37.86 11.09
N GLU A 152 12.93 -37.18 9.98
CA GLU A 152 13.18 -37.78 8.68
C GLU A 152 14.69 -38.03 8.50
N LEU A 153 15.06 -39.09 7.79
CA LEU A 153 16.45 -39.29 7.36
C LEU A 153 16.60 -38.72 5.95
N GLY A 154 17.54 -37.80 5.76
CA GLY A 154 17.87 -37.20 4.48
C GLY A 154 19.22 -37.68 3.94
N SER A 155 19.38 -37.71 2.63
CA SER A 155 20.68 -37.92 1.99
C SER A 155 21.41 -36.60 1.75
N THR A 156 22.72 -36.64 1.71
CA THR A 156 23.59 -35.49 1.38
C THR A 156 23.25 -34.89 0.04
N ASP A 157 23.10 -35.74 -0.97
CA ASP A 157 22.90 -35.31 -2.36
C ASP A 157 21.50 -34.72 -2.57
N ASP A 158 20.48 -35.34 -1.97
CA ASP A 158 19.10 -34.87 -2.07
C ASP A 158 18.92 -33.48 -1.41
N ILE A 159 19.46 -33.31 -0.21
CA ILE A 159 19.39 -32.02 0.49
C ILE A 159 20.20 -30.94 -0.22
N ALA A 160 21.40 -31.26 -0.72
CA ALA A 160 22.20 -30.34 -1.50
C ALA A 160 21.48 -29.91 -2.80
N TRP A 161 20.81 -30.86 -3.47
CA TRP A 161 19.98 -30.59 -4.64
C TRP A 161 18.83 -29.62 -4.31
N GLN A 162 18.10 -29.86 -3.23
CA GLN A 162 16.97 -29.02 -2.79
C GLN A 162 17.43 -27.61 -2.35
N PHE A 163 18.65 -27.44 -1.91
CA PHE A 163 19.23 -26.11 -1.67
C PHE A 163 19.65 -25.42 -2.96
N ASN A 164 20.39 -26.09 -3.82
CA ASN A 164 21.12 -25.45 -4.91
C ASN A 164 20.37 -25.46 -6.24
N VAL A 165 19.37 -26.32 -6.41
CA VAL A 165 18.65 -26.46 -7.68
C VAL A 165 17.14 -26.23 -7.47
N VAL A 166 16.42 -27.21 -6.96
CA VAL A 166 14.97 -27.14 -6.81
C VAL A 166 14.46 -28.14 -5.75
N LEU A 167 13.35 -27.81 -5.08
CA LEU A 167 12.67 -28.71 -4.13
C LEU A 167 12.12 -29.96 -4.83
N ASN A 168 11.89 -31.02 -4.04
CA ASN A 168 11.19 -32.21 -4.51
C ASN A 168 9.66 -31.95 -4.56
N PRO A 169 9.01 -32.13 -5.72
CA PRO A 169 7.57 -31.93 -5.82
C PRO A 169 6.77 -33.06 -5.19
N VAL A 170 5.60 -32.74 -4.63
CA VAL A 170 4.61 -33.74 -4.25
C VAL A 170 3.92 -34.29 -5.50
N ASN A 171 3.85 -35.60 -5.67
CA ASN A 171 3.17 -36.20 -6.82
C ASN A 171 1.63 -36.21 -6.61
N TYR A 172 0.91 -35.55 -7.53
CA TYR A 172 -0.55 -35.50 -7.56
C TYR A 172 -1.19 -36.43 -8.62
N ASP A 173 -0.41 -36.97 -9.57
CA ASP A 173 -0.88 -37.76 -10.70
C ASP A 173 -1.67 -39.02 -10.28
N GLU A 174 -1.27 -39.66 -9.17
CA GLU A 174 -1.89 -40.90 -8.70
C GLU A 174 -3.20 -40.67 -7.94
N LYS A 175 -3.40 -39.47 -7.42
CA LYS A 175 -4.50 -39.20 -6.49
C LYS A 175 -5.61 -38.36 -7.12
N TYR A 176 -5.26 -37.46 -8.04
CA TYR A 176 -6.21 -36.51 -8.61
C TYR A 176 -6.24 -36.59 -10.14
N ASP A 177 -7.42 -36.35 -10.70
CA ASP A 177 -7.63 -36.28 -12.15
C ASP A 177 -7.44 -34.83 -12.64
N GLU A 178 -7.48 -33.87 -11.71
CA GLU A 178 -7.43 -32.44 -11.99
C GLU A 178 -6.90 -31.65 -10.79
N VAL A 179 -6.27 -30.51 -11.06
CA VAL A 179 -5.88 -29.47 -10.09
C VAL A 179 -6.51 -28.13 -10.50
N VAL A 180 -7.20 -27.47 -9.58
CA VAL A 180 -7.78 -26.13 -9.79
C VAL A 180 -7.18 -25.17 -8.78
N ILE A 181 -6.61 -24.06 -9.28
CA ILE A 181 -5.93 -23.04 -8.46
C ILE A 181 -6.73 -21.75 -8.56
N PHE A 182 -7.15 -21.22 -7.42
CA PHE A 182 -7.92 -19.97 -7.30
C PHE A 182 -7.00 -18.83 -6.87
N GLY A 183 -7.14 -17.69 -7.54
CA GLY A 183 -6.51 -16.43 -7.16
C GLY A 183 -7.05 -15.81 -5.88
N ASP A 184 -6.62 -14.58 -5.60
CA ASP A 184 -7.00 -13.82 -4.42
C ASP A 184 -8.51 -13.63 -4.34
N LEU A 185 -9.07 -13.75 -3.13
CA LEU A 185 -10.52 -13.72 -2.92
C LEU A 185 -11.02 -12.45 -2.21
N HIS A 186 -10.24 -11.90 -1.30
CA HIS A 186 -10.55 -10.64 -0.60
C HIS A 186 -12.03 -10.47 -0.23
N GLY A 187 -12.64 -11.45 0.46
CA GLY A 187 -14.04 -11.36 0.86
C GLY A 187 -15.05 -11.35 -0.29
N CYS A 188 -14.72 -11.88 -1.46
CA CYS A 188 -15.59 -12.00 -2.63
C CYS A 188 -16.03 -13.46 -2.83
N TYR A 189 -17.24 -13.79 -2.43
CA TYR A 189 -17.77 -15.17 -2.51
C TYR A 189 -18.53 -15.45 -3.81
N ASP A 190 -19.24 -14.47 -4.37
CA ASP A 190 -20.10 -14.67 -5.55
C ASP A 190 -19.36 -15.28 -6.76
N PRO A 191 -18.17 -14.80 -7.18
CA PRO A 191 -17.46 -15.41 -8.30
C PRO A 191 -16.96 -16.84 -7.98
N LEU A 192 -16.58 -17.12 -6.74
CA LEU A 192 -16.21 -18.47 -6.30
C LEU A 192 -17.43 -19.41 -6.34
N LYS A 193 -18.59 -18.95 -5.89
CA LYS A 193 -19.85 -19.68 -5.94
C LYS A 193 -20.24 -19.99 -7.40
N LYS A 194 -20.16 -18.99 -8.32
CA LYS A 194 -20.43 -19.19 -9.74
C LYS A 194 -19.57 -20.30 -10.34
N TRP A 195 -18.27 -20.33 -9.98
CA TRP A 195 -17.41 -21.43 -10.42
C TRP A 195 -17.92 -22.79 -9.97
N PHE A 196 -18.25 -22.97 -8.67
CA PHE A 196 -18.69 -24.25 -8.16
C PHE A 196 -20.13 -24.64 -8.54
N ASP A 197 -20.97 -23.67 -8.93
CA ASP A 197 -22.28 -23.94 -9.53
C ASP A 197 -22.14 -24.60 -10.92
N GLU A 198 -21.10 -24.21 -11.69
CA GLU A 198 -20.79 -24.77 -13.02
C GLU A 198 -19.87 -26.03 -12.94
N HIS A 199 -19.01 -26.09 -11.92
CA HIS A 199 -18.02 -27.14 -11.69
C HIS A 199 -18.20 -27.76 -10.29
N PRO A 200 -19.12 -28.69 -10.10
CA PRO A 200 -19.41 -29.30 -8.79
C PRO A 200 -18.16 -29.88 -8.12
N LEU A 201 -18.10 -29.76 -6.81
CA LEU A 201 -16.99 -30.28 -6.01
C LEU A 201 -16.77 -31.80 -6.25
N SER A 202 -15.51 -32.16 -6.45
CA SER A 202 -15.08 -33.53 -6.67
C SER A 202 -13.94 -33.93 -5.75
N SER A 203 -14.00 -35.16 -5.19
CA SER A 203 -12.88 -35.71 -4.42
C SER A 203 -11.68 -36.09 -5.29
N LYS A 204 -11.84 -36.08 -6.62
CA LYS A 204 -10.80 -36.34 -7.62
C LYS A 204 -10.12 -35.05 -8.10
N THR A 205 -10.61 -33.90 -7.68
CA THR A 205 -10.03 -32.60 -8.00
C THR A 205 -9.26 -32.05 -6.78
N LYS A 206 -8.03 -31.61 -6.98
CA LYS A 206 -7.24 -30.88 -5.99
C LYS A 206 -7.52 -29.39 -6.13
N TYR A 207 -8.01 -28.76 -5.08
CA TYR A 207 -8.28 -27.33 -5.00
C TYR A 207 -7.18 -26.64 -4.23
N VAL A 208 -6.55 -25.61 -4.82
CA VAL A 208 -5.49 -24.80 -4.21
C VAL A 208 -5.92 -23.34 -4.24
N PHE A 209 -5.80 -22.64 -3.13
CA PHE A 209 -6.14 -21.23 -2.98
C PHE A 209 -4.86 -20.45 -2.65
N VAL A 210 -4.55 -19.40 -3.42
CA VAL A 210 -3.25 -18.71 -3.32
C VAL A 210 -3.11 -17.80 -2.11
N GLY A 211 -4.19 -17.48 -1.38
CA GLY A 211 -4.16 -16.62 -0.19
C GLY A 211 -5.13 -15.44 -0.26
N ASP A 212 -4.95 -14.49 0.63
CA ASP A 212 -5.71 -13.24 0.74
C ASP A 212 -7.23 -13.46 0.68
N TYR A 213 -7.76 -14.10 1.73
CA TYR A 213 -9.19 -14.38 1.87
C TYR A 213 -9.97 -13.23 2.45
N GLU A 214 -9.34 -12.40 3.28
CA GLU A 214 -9.87 -11.31 4.07
C GLU A 214 -9.61 -9.95 3.43
N ASP A 215 -10.23 -8.92 4.03
CA ASP A 215 -10.16 -7.51 3.70
C ASP A 215 -10.80 -7.13 2.34
N ARG A 216 -11.13 -5.85 2.20
CA ARG A 216 -11.59 -5.14 1.00
C ARG A 216 -13.00 -5.51 0.54
N GLY A 217 -13.34 -6.77 0.31
CA GLY A 217 -14.64 -7.23 -0.19
C GLY A 217 -15.79 -7.09 0.79
N ILE A 218 -16.95 -7.66 0.43
CA ILE A 218 -18.21 -7.46 1.17
C ILE A 218 -18.93 -8.75 1.57
N GLN A 219 -18.36 -9.92 1.27
CA GLN A 219 -18.99 -11.24 1.48
C GLN A 219 -18.07 -12.15 2.32
N HIS A 220 -17.45 -11.62 3.38
CA HIS A 220 -16.53 -12.38 4.22
C HIS A 220 -17.25 -13.51 4.96
N LYS A 221 -18.51 -13.28 5.39
CA LYS A 221 -19.30 -14.28 6.12
C LYS A 221 -19.53 -15.53 5.28
N GLU A 222 -19.99 -15.36 4.05
CA GLU A 222 -20.26 -16.44 3.11
C GLU A 222 -18.96 -17.16 2.71
N LEU A 223 -17.91 -16.39 2.42
CA LEU A 223 -16.62 -16.93 2.03
C LEU A 223 -16.01 -17.77 3.17
N PHE A 224 -15.93 -17.25 4.38
CA PHE A 224 -15.34 -17.97 5.51
C PHE A 224 -16.19 -19.17 5.95
N ALA A 225 -17.52 -19.13 5.80
CA ALA A 225 -18.35 -20.31 5.99
C ALA A 225 -17.96 -21.46 5.04
N PHE A 226 -17.66 -21.13 3.76
CA PHE A 226 -17.16 -22.09 2.78
C PHE A 226 -15.75 -22.58 3.12
N LEU A 227 -14.80 -21.69 3.39
CA LEU A 227 -13.40 -22.04 3.67
C LEU A 227 -13.27 -22.94 4.92
N LEU A 228 -13.94 -22.55 6.01
CA LEU A 228 -13.90 -23.32 7.26
C LEU A 228 -14.56 -24.68 7.13
N LYS A 229 -15.64 -24.81 6.34
CA LYS A 229 -16.29 -26.11 6.04
C LYS A 229 -15.30 -27.08 5.39
N HIS A 230 -14.48 -26.60 4.44
CA HIS A 230 -13.56 -27.41 3.66
C HIS A 230 -12.12 -27.46 4.22
N ARG A 231 -11.87 -26.83 5.37
CA ARG A 231 -10.54 -26.71 5.98
C ARG A 231 -9.82 -28.05 6.17
N LYS A 232 -10.57 -29.11 6.51
CA LYS A 232 -10.02 -30.43 6.81
C LYS A 232 -10.03 -31.39 5.60
N ASP A 233 -10.59 -30.97 4.49
CA ASP A 233 -10.72 -31.86 3.33
C ASP A 233 -9.34 -32.03 2.66
N SER A 234 -8.90 -33.24 2.49
CA SER A 234 -7.54 -33.57 2.02
C SER A 234 -7.25 -33.05 0.59
N ASN A 235 -8.32 -32.83 -0.19
CA ASN A 235 -8.25 -32.31 -1.54
C ASN A 235 -8.28 -30.77 -1.60
N PHE A 236 -8.39 -30.07 -0.47
CA PHE A 236 -8.23 -28.62 -0.38
C PHE A 236 -6.84 -28.24 0.16
N LYS A 237 -6.28 -27.17 -0.35
CA LYS A 237 -5.07 -26.51 0.14
C LYS A 237 -5.28 -25.00 0.16
N PHE A 238 -4.99 -24.40 1.30
CA PHE A 238 -5.09 -22.98 1.52
C PHE A 238 -3.70 -22.42 1.79
N LEU A 239 -3.28 -21.41 1.02
CA LEU A 239 -1.99 -20.75 1.24
C LEU A 239 -2.16 -19.50 2.09
N ILE A 240 -1.07 -19.10 2.74
CA ILE A 240 -0.99 -17.85 3.52
C ILE A 240 -0.83 -16.69 2.56
N GLY A 241 -1.70 -15.67 2.68
CA GLY A 241 -1.53 -14.36 2.06
C GLY A 241 -0.92 -13.34 3.02
N ASN A 242 -0.51 -12.18 2.49
CA ASN A 242 0.07 -11.12 3.33
C ASN A 242 -0.97 -10.46 4.25
N HIS A 243 -2.27 -10.59 3.95
CA HIS A 243 -3.38 -10.11 4.80
C HIS A 243 -3.68 -11.03 6.00
N THR A 244 -3.22 -12.28 6.01
CA THR A 244 -3.51 -13.29 7.07
C THR A 244 -3.17 -12.79 8.49
N ASN A 245 -2.21 -11.88 8.66
CA ASN A 245 -1.93 -11.27 9.97
C ASN A 245 -3.13 -10.49 10.53
N ARG A 246 -3.98 -9.92 9.69
CA ARG A 246 -5.21 -9.22 10.09
C ARG A 246 -6.26 -10.20 10.58
N LEU A 247 -6.41 -11.32 9.88
CA LEU A 247 -7.28 -12.40 10.34
C LEU A 247 -6.86 -12.93 11.72
N LEU A 248 -5.56 -13.02 11.97
CA LEU A 248 -5.03 -13.40 13.28
C LEU A 248 -5.37 -12.36 14.38
N GLN A 249 -5.30 -11.07 14.09
CA GLN A 249 -5.74 -9.99 15.00
C GLN A 249 -7.22 -10.11 15.33
N ILE A 250 -8.07 -10.37 14.33
CA ILE A 250 -9.50 -10.62 14.51
C ILE A 250 -9.72 -11.85 15.41
N ALA A 251 -9.06 -12.96 15.11
CA ALA A 251 -9.15 -14.20 15.87
C ALA A 251 -8.66 -14.07 17.33
N ASN A 252 -7.73 -13.15 17.58
CA ASN A 252 -7.24 -12.83 18.93
C ASN A 252 -8.07 -11.76 19.64
N ARG A 253 -9.06 -11.15 18.98
CA ARG A 253 -9.85 -10.01 19.47
C ARG A 253 -8.97 -8.86 19.96
N ASP A 254 -7.90 -8.57 19.23
CA ASP A 254 -6.94 -7.53 19.54
C ASP A 254 -7.59 -6.15 19.35
N LYS A 255 -7.76 -5.41 20.46
CA LYS A 255 -8.41 -4.11 20.47
C LYS A 255 -7.47 -2.96 20.15
N ASP A 256 -6.17 -3.19 20.15
CA ASP A 256 -5.14 -2.16 19.90
C ASP A 256 -4.79 -2.00 18.42
N SER A 257 -5.34 -2.83 17.54
CA SER A 257 -5.19 -2.67 16.10
C SER A 257 -5.94 -1.41 15.64
N LYS A 258 -5.22 -0.44 15.07
CA LYS A 258 -5.83 0.76 14.49
C LYS A 258 -6.75 0.34 13.35
N PRO A 259 -8.07 0.62 13.42
CA PRO A 259 -9.00 0.19 12.41
C PRO A 259 -8.76 0.96 11.10
N TYR A 260 -8.48 0.23 10.03
CA TYR A 260 -8.72 0.72 8.69
C TYR A 260 -10.20 0.42 8.36
N PRO A 261 -10.90 1.25 7.57
CA PRO A 261 -12.32 1.02 7.23
C PRO A 261 -12.61 -0.37 6.64
N GLU A 262 -11.68 -0.88 5.86
CA GLU A 262 -11.74 -2.22 5.27
C GLU A 262 -11.65 -3.34 6.32
N TYR A 263 -10.86 -3.12 7.36
CA TYR A 263 -10.72 -4.02 8.51
C TYR A 263 -11.98 -4.05 9.38
N GLU A 264 -12.64 -2.89 9.61
CA GLU A 264 -13.88 -2.84 10.38
C GLU A 264 -14.96 -3.71 9.74
N ARG A 265 -15.10 -3.65 8.42
CA ARG A 265 -16.05 -4.48 7.67
C ARG A 265 -15.74 -5.97 7.80
N THR A 266 -14.47 -6.35 7.67
CA THR A 266 -14.03 -7.74 7.86
C THR A 266 -14.32 -8.21 9.28
N LEU A 267 -14.00 -7.39 10.28
CA LEU A 267 -14.26 -7.67 11.69
C LEU A 267 -15.76 -7.86 11.95
N ASP A 268 -16.62 -6.96 11.48
CA ASP A 268 -18.06 -7.03 11.67
C ASP A 268 -18.66 -8.32 11.09
N GLN A 269 -18.22 -8.72 9.90
CA GLN A 269 -18.72 -9.93 9.24
C GLN A 269 -18.17 -11.23 9.85
N LEU A 270 -16.97 -11.19 10.44
CA LEU A 270 -16.33 -12.38 11.04
C LEU A 270 -16.53 -12.48 12.57
N ASN A 271 -17.16 -11.50 13.19
CA ASN A 271 -17.34 -11.45 14.65
C ASN A 271 -18.18 -12.62 15.20
N ASP A 272 -19.08 -13.18 14.40
CA ASP A 272 -19.92 -14.31 14.77
C ASP A 272 -19.19 -15.67 14.70
N PHE A 273 -18.00 -15.71 14.09
CA PHE A 273 -17.23 -16.96 13.97
C PHE A 273 -16.47 -17.28 15.27
N ASP A 274 -16.32 -18.57 15.55
CA ASP A 274 -15.48 -19.03 16.66
C ASP A 274 -14.02 -18.60 16.42
N PRO A 275 -13.43 -17.77 17.29
CA PRO A 275 -12.05 -17.34 17.15
C PRO A 275 -11.05 -18.52 17.09
N GLU A 276 -11.36 -19.65 17.76
CA GLU A 276 -10.49 -20.81 17.71
C GLU A 276 -10.54 -21.51 16.35
N GLU A 277 -11.67 -21.54 15.67
CA GLU A 277 -11.77 -22.07 14.32
C GLU A 277 -11.01 -21.19 13.31
N LEU A 278 -11.04 -19.86 13.47
CA LEU A 278 -10.24 -18.94 12.66
C LEU A 278 -8.73 -19.16 12.91
N ARG A 279 -8.30 -19.28 14.19
CA ARG A 279 -6.89 -19.60 14.51
C ARG A 279 -6.45 -20.94 13.94
N LYS A 280 -7.33 -21.96 13.97
CA LYS A 280 -7.05 -23.25 13.35
C LYS A 280 -6.94 -23.14 11.83
N PHE A 281 -7.80 -22.37 11.19
CA PHE A 281 -7.73 -22.13 9.75
C PHE A 281 -6.40 -21.46 9.36
N ILE A 282 -5.98 -20.40 10.07
CA ILE A 282 -4.69 -19.75 9.86
C ILE A 282 -3.54 -20.75 10.06
N ARG A 283 -3.61 -21.54 11.14
CA ARG A 283 -2.58 -22.53 11.45
C ARG A 283 -2.49 -23.62 10.40
N ASP A 284 -3.60 -24.00 9.75
CA ASP A 284 -3.64 -25.07 8.76
C ASP A 284 -3.21 -24.61 7.35
N GLN A 285 -3.05 -23.31 7.11
CA GLN A 285 -2.52 -22.75 5.86
C GLN A 285 -1.05 -23.13 5.65
N GLU A 286 -0.65 -23.20 4.39
CA GLU A 286 0.74 -23.46 3.95
C GLU A 286 1.33 -22.21 3.25
N GLU A 287 2.64 -22.06 3.24
CA GLU A 287 3.30 -20.92 2.62
C GLU A 287 3.40 -21.05 1.10
N MET A 288 3.50 -22.29 0.64
CA MET A 288 3.58 -22.63 -0.78
C MET A 288 3.24 -24.12 -0.96
N VAL A 289 2.88 -24.49 -2.18
CA VAL A 289 2.75 -25.89 -2.61
C VAL A 289 3.58 -26.09 -3.87
N TYR A 290 4.49 -27.06 -3.86
CA TYR A 290 5.22 -27.49 -5.03
C TYR A 290 4.85 -28.92 -5.38
N PHE A 291 4.22 -29.11 -6.52
CA PHE A 291 3.68 -30.42 -6.91
C PHE A 291 3.96 -30.75 -8.38
N LYS A 292 3.99 -32.03 -8.66
CA LYS A 292 4.03 -32.59 -10.01
C LYS A 292 2.64 -33.05 -10.42
N PHE A 293 2.24 -32.68 -11.63
CA PHE A 293 1.01 -33.14 -12.26
C PHE A 293 1.19 -33.15 -13.78
N ASN A 294 0.79 -34.25 -14.44
CA ASN A 294 0.86 -34.45 -15.90
C ASN A 294 2.24 -34.08 -16.50
N LYS A 295 3.32 -34.64 -15.94
CA LYS A 295 4.73 -34.41 -16.32
C LYS A 295 5.32 -33.05 -15.99
N SER A 296 4.52 -32.08 -15.57
CA SER A 296 4.97 -30.73 -15.22
C SER A 296 4.96 -30.51 -13.71
N CYS A 297 5.81 -29.61 -13.23
CA CYS A 297 5.86 -29.21 -11.84
C CYS A 297 5.29 -27.78 -11.70
N PHE A 298 4.51 -27.56 -10.66
CA PHE A 298 3.88 -26.27 -10.39
C PHE A 298 4.27 -25.78 -8.98
N CYS A 299 4.88 -24.61 -8.90
CA CYS A 299 5.11 -23.90 -7.66
C CYS A 299 3.99 -22.87 -7.47
N VAL A 300 3.16 -23.09 -6.45
CA VAL A 300 2.06 -22.17 -6.11
C VAL A 300 2.43 -21.45 -4.83
N SER A 301 2.48 -20.12 -4.86
CA SER A 301 2.71 -19.26 -3.71
C SER A 301 1.84 -18.02 -3.81
N HIS A 302 1.69 -17.26 -2.71
CA HIS A 302 0.87 -16.05 -2.76
C HIS A 302 1.52 -14.94 -3.60
N ALA A 303 2.79 -14.60 -3.32
CA ALA A 303 3.42 -13.41 -3.90
C ALA A 303 4.26 -13.64 -5.16
N GLY A 304 4.47 -14.90 -5.58
CA GLY A 304 5.42 -15.25 -6.62
C GLY A 304 6.88 -15.12 -6.15
N ILE A 305 7.77 -15.83 -6.81
CA ILE A 305 9.21 -15.89 -6.49
C ILE A 305 10.04 -15.62 -7.75
N SER A 306 11.19 -14.98 -7.58
CA SER A 306 12.10 -14.62 -8.70
C SER A 306 13.10 -15.74 -9.05
N CYS A 307 13.01 -16.90 -8.38
CA CYS A 307 13.92 -18.04 -8.59
C CYS A 307 13.15 -19.36 -8.40
N LEU A 308 13.80 -20.46 -8.77
CA LEU A 308 13.23 -21.80 -8.52
C LEU A 308 13.00 -22.04 -7.03
N PRO A 309 11.89 -22.74 -6.65
CA PRO A 309 11.62 -23.03 -5.25
C PRO A 309 12.74 -23.89 -4.67
N SER A 310 13.38 -23.42 -3.61
CA SER A 310 14.52 -24.09 -2.97
C SER A 310 14.49 -23.92 -1.46
N LEU A 311 15.35 -24.67 -0.75
CA LEU A 311 15.51 -24.53 0.70
C LEU A 311 16.19 -23.21 1.11
N LYS A 312 16.71 -22.41 0.18
CA LYS A 312 17.29 -21.09 0.43
C LYS A 312 16.23 -20.01 0.70
N LEU A 313 15.03 -20.18 0.15
CA LEU A 313 13.96 -19.20 0.27
C LEU A 313 13.35 -19.20 1.69
N ASN A 314 13.03 -18.02 2.19
CA ASN A 314 12.35 -17.83 3.47
C ASN A 314 10.82 -17.66 3.27
N SER A 315 10.06 -17.65 4.36
CA SER A 315 8.61 -17.51 4.34
C SER A 315 8.14 -16.21 3.71
N ASP A 316 8.82 -15.09 3.99
CA ASP A 316 8.41 -13.79 3.49
C ASP A 316 8.50 -13.69 1.96
N GLU A 317 9.43 -14.42 1.34
CA GLU A 317 9.57 -14.47 -0.12
C GLU A 317 8.36 -15.11 -0.81
N TYR A 318 7.75 -16.13 -0.18
CA TYR A 318 6.54 -16.77 -0.70
C TYR A 318 5.26 -15.95 -0.42
N ILE A 319 5.23 -15.22 0.72
CA ILE A 319 4.02 -14.57 1.23
C ILE A 319 3.93 -13.10 0.82
N LYS A 320 5.04 -12.36 0.90
CA LYS A 320 5.10 -10.92 0.63
C LYS A 320 5.84 -10.60 -0.68
N GLY A 321 6.69 -11.54 -1.12
CA GLY A 321 7.58 -11.36 -2.27
C GLY A 321 8.70 -10.35 -2.02
N HIS A 322 9.57 -10.21 -3.00
CA HIS A 322 10.64 -9.22 -3.04
C HIS A 322 10.48 -8.26 -4.23
N GLY A 323 11.16 -7.11 -4.14
CA GLY A 323 11.14 -6.09 -5.17
C GLY A 323 9.95 -5.14 -5.06
N ASP A 324 9.87 -4.22 -6.01
CA ASP A 324 8.75 -3.28 -6.10
C ASP A 324 7.46 -4.04 -6.46
N TYR A 325 6.40 -3.77 -5.72
CA TYR A 325 5.06 -4.32 -5.97
C TYR A 325 4.57 -4.08 -7.40
N ASN A 326 4.97 -2.96 -8.00
CA ASN A 326 4.61 -2.58 -9.36
C ASN A 326 5.50 -3.22 -10.45
N GLN A 327 6.60 -3.88 -10.07
CA GLN A 327 7.54 -4.58 -10.97
C GLN A 327 7.31 -6.09 -10.98
N SER A 328 6.07 -6.52 -10.95
CA SER A 328 5.71 -7.95 -10.97
C SER A 328 6.25 -8.67 -12.20
N GLU A 329 6.35 -8.00 -13.35
CA GLU A 329 6.95 -8.55 -14.58
C GLU A 329 8.41 -8.97 -14.38
N GLU A 330 9.17 -8.26 -13.57
CA GLU A 330 10.58 -8.57 -13.29
C GLU A 330 10.73 -9.88 -12.52
N VAL A 331 9.84 -10.15 -11.56
CA VAL A 331 9.83 -11.41 -10.79
C VAL A 331 9.55 -12.59 -11.69
N ASP A 332 8.55 -12.49 -12.55
CA ASP A 332 8.18 -13.53 -13.50
C ASP A 332 9.23 -13.75 -14.58
N LEU A 333 9.87 -12.68 -15.08
CA LEU A 333 10.96 -12.78 -16.04
C LEU A 333 12.19 -13.46 -15.42
N CYS A 334 12.54 -13.16 -14.17
CA CYS A 334 13.65 -13.80 -13.47
C CYS A 334 13.38 -15.30 -13.26
N PHE A 335 12.16 -15.67 -12.85
CA PHE A 335 11.77 -17.07 -12.69
C PHE A 335 11.86 -17.82 -14.02
N ASP A 336 11.25 -17.31 -15.07
CA ASP A 336 11.22 -17.88 -16.41
C ASP A 336 12.64 -18.10 -16.98
N LYS A 337 13.50 -17.10 -16.79
CA LYS A 337 14.91 -17.20 -17.17
C LYS A 337 15.63 -18.33 -16.41
N GLN A 338 15.45 -18.42 -15.10
CA GLN A 338 16.11 -19.43 -14.29
C GLN A 338 15.63 -20.86 -14.63
N VAL A 339 14.33 -21.04 -14.94
CA VAL A 339 13.81 -22.31 -15.45
C VAL A 339 14.56 -22.73 -16.70
N PHE A 340 14.72 -21.82 -17.66
CA PHE A 340 15.45 -22.09 -18.90
C PHE A 340 16.94 -22.37 -18.65
N ASP A 341 17.60 -21.55 -17.85
CA ASP A 341 19.02 -21.70 -17.52
C ASP A 341 19.32 -23.03 -16.82
N THR A 342 18.36 -23.54 -16.01
CA THR A 342 18.53 -24.78 -15.22
C THR A 342 18.20 -26.04 -16.02
N PHE A 343 17.10 -26.01 -16.80
CA PHE A 343 16.54 -27.22 -17.43
C PHE A 343 16.70 -27.25 -18.97
N GLY A 344 17.13 -26.16 -19.59
CA GLY A 344 17.24 -26.02 -21.05
C GLY A 344 15.90 -25.94 -21.78
N THR A 345 14.78 -25.89 -21.04
CA THR A 345 13.41 -25.81 -21.54
C THR A 345 12.52 -25.10 -20.51
N LYS A 346 11.41 -24.51 -20.99
CA LYS A 346 10.42 -23.83 -20.15
C LYS A 346 9.13 -24.65 -19.95
N GLU A 347 9.10 -25.91 -20.35
CA GLU A 347 7.88 -26.71 -20.41
C GLU A 347 7.60 -27.53 -19.14
N PHE A 348 8.55 -27.60 -18.19
CA PHE A 348 8.46 -28.54 -17.07
C PHE A 348 8.22 -27.90 -15.71
N VAL A 349 8.54 -26.64 -15.51
CA VAL A 349 8.39 -25.98 -14.22
C VAL A 349 7.66 -24.66 -14.40
N PHE A 350 6.55 -24.52 -13.69
CA PHE A 350 5.70 -23.34 -13.73
C PHE A 350 5.57 -22.73 -12.34
N GLN A 351 5.47 -21.38 -12.26
CA GLN A 351 4.93 -20.75 -11.07
C GLN A 351 3.52 -20.24 -11.27
N VAL A 352 2.73 -20.25 -10.19
CA VAL A 352 1.37 -19.72 -10.13
C VAL A 352 1.25 -18.86 -8.87
N HIS A 353 0.85 -17.61 -8.99
CA HIS A 353 0.76 -16.71 -7.85
C HIS A 353 -0.40 -15.71 -7.99
N GLY A 354 -0.73 -15.00 -6.90
CA GLY A 354 -1.63 -13.85 -6.82
C GLY A 354 -0.90 -12.56 -6.44
N HIS A 355 -1.44 -11.80 -5.51
CA HIS A 355 -0.85 -10.66 -4.80
C HIS A 355 -0.38 -9.49 -5.66
N ARG A 356 0.29 -9.73 -6.77
CA ARG A 356 0.91 -8.70 -7.63
C ARG A 356 -0.07 -8.33 -8.73
N ASN A 357 -0.62 -7.12 -8.64
CA ASN A 357 -1.60 -6.62 -9.59
C ASN A 357 -0.89 -6.04 -10.83
N ILE A 358 -0.96 -6.76 -11.94
CA ILE A 358 -0.58 -6.26 -13.25
C ILE A 358 -1.87 -5.90 -13.98
N HIS A 359 -2.21 -4.61 -14.02
CA HIS A 359 -3.38 -4.13 -14.74
C HIS A 359 -3.34 -4.57 -16.20
N ASN A 360 -4.41 -5.23 -16.66
CA ASN A 360 -4.61 -5.71 -18.02
C ASN A 360 -3.65 -6.80 -18.52
N SER A 361 -2.86 -7.46 -17.64
CA SER A 361 -2.08 -8.63 -18.06
C SER A 361 -2.99 -9.85 -18.27
N ASP A 362 -2.58 -10.75 -19.16
CA ASP A 362 -3.17 -12.07 -19.24
C ASP A 362 -2.82 -12.90 -18.01
N ILE A 363 -3.62 -13.97 -17.75
CA ILE A 363 -3.32 -14.92 -16.67
C ILE A 363 -1.95 -15.58 -16.92
N ARG A 364 -1.67 -15.97 -18.14
CA ARG A 364 -0.34 -16.45 -18.54
C ARG A 364 0.54 -15.26 -18.86
N VAL A 365 1.52 -14.96 -17.98
CA VAL A 365 2.40 -13.81 -18.09
C VAL A 365 3.55 -14.09 -19.08
N ASN A 366 4.11 -15.28 -19.02
CA ASN A 366 5.19 -15.76 -19.92
C ASN A 366 5.11 -17.29 -20.04
N ASP A 367 6.18 -17.91 -20.54
CA ASP A 367 6.19 -19.36 -20.79
C ASP A 367 6.07 -20.19 -19.51
N SER A 368 6.59 -19.70 -18.38
CA SER A 368 6.68 -20.43 -17.11
C SER A 368 5.83 -19.84 -15.98
N CYS A 369 5.08 -18.73 -16.20
CA CYS A 369 4.43 -18.00 -15.10
C CYS A 369 2.95 -17.73 -15.37
N PHE A 370 2.12 -17.90 -14.32
CA PHE A 370 0.71 -17.58 -14.28
C PHE A 370 0.42 -16.65 -13.10
N ASN A 371 -0.25 -15.51 -13.38
CA ASN A 371 -0.66 -14.53 -12.39
C ASN A 371 -2.18 -14.56 -12.22
N LEU A 372 -2.63 -14.91 -11.02
CA LEU A 372 -4.05 -15.03 -10.67
C LEU A 372 -4.60 -13.82 -9.89
N GLU A 373 -3.84 -12.73 -9.77
CA GLU A 373 -4.36 -11.48 -9.21
C GLU A 373 -5.22 -10.75 -10.25
N GLY A 374 -6.50 -10.68 -10.01
CA GLY A 374 -7.49 -10.11 -10.95
C GLY A 374 -8.22 -8.88 -10.43
N GLY A 375 -7.92 -8.38 -9.23
CA GLY A 375 -8.63 -7.24 -8.60
C GLY A 375 -10.10 -7.55 -8.34
N VAL A 376 -10.41 -8.77 -7.95
CA VAL A 376 -11.79 -9.27 -7.78
C VAL A 376 -12.60 -8.40 -6.82
N GLU A 377 -11.99 -7.84 -5.80
CA GLU A 377 -12.61 -6.96 -4.81
C GLU A 377 -13.00 -5.57 -5.35
N TYR A 378 -12.46 -5.19 -6.50
CA TYR A 378 -12.77 -3.93 -7.19
C TYR A 378 -13.70 -4.13 -8.40
N GLY A 379 -14.34 -5.30 -8.51
CA GLY A 379 -15.17 -5.66 -9.64
C GLY A 379 -14.36 -6.18 -10.84
N GLY A 380 -13.13 -6.59 -10.59
CA GLY A 380 -12.31 -7.36 -11.51
C GLY A 380 -12.77 -8.82 -11.63
N ASP A 381 -11.87 -9.69 -12.03
CA ASP A 381 -12.17 -11.10 -12.25
C ASP A 381 -11.53 -11.96 -11.15
N LEU A 382 -12.27 -12.96 -10.65
CA LEU A 382 -11.62 -14.11 -10.02
C LEU A 382 -10.93 -14.90 -11.11
N ARG A 383 -9.60 -14.93 -11.06
CA ARG A 383 -8.77 -15.69 -11.98
C ARG A 383 -8.54 -17.10 -11.45
N ILE A 384 -8.67 -18.08 -12.32
CA ILE A 384 -8.60 -19.50 -11.96
C ILE A 384 -7.72 -20.22 -12.97
N LEU A 385 -6.88 -21.13 -12.52
CA LEU A 385 -6.09 -22.00 -13.37
C LEU A 385 -6.54 -23.45 -13.16
N GLN A 386 -7.10 -24.05 -14.20
CA GLN A 386 -7.51 -25.44 -14.24
C GLN A 386 -6.43 -26.26 -14.96
N ILE A 387 -5.95 -27.32 -14.34
CA ILE A 387 -4.89 -28.20 -14.86
C ILE A 387 -5.43 -29.63 -14.87
N ASN A 388 -5.52 -30.23 -16.05
CA ASN A 388 -5.91 -31.64 -16.21
C ASN A 388 -4.96 -32.37 -17.15
N LYS A 389 -5.25 -33.64 -17.45
CA LYS A 389 -4.41 -34.48 -18.33
C LYS A 389 -4.27 -33.92 -19.75
N ASN A 390 -5.19 -33.04 -20.20
CA ASN A 390 -5.22 -32.49 -21.54
C ASN A 390 -4.49 -31.16 -21.66
N GLY A 391 -4.22 -30.45 -20.54
CA GLY A 391 -3.53 -29.18 -20.56
C GLY A 391 -3.80 -28.26 -19.37
N VAL A 392 -3.46 -26.99 -19.54
CA VAL A 392 -3.62 -25.91 -18.56
C VAL A 392 -4.57 -24.88 -19.13
N TYR A 393 -5.65 -24.58 -18.42
CA TYR A 393 -6.76 -23.74 -18.87
C TYR A 393 -6.98 -22.58 -17.91
N PRO A 394 -6.68 -21.34 -18.30
CA PRO A 394 -7.01 -20.17 -17.53
C PRO A 394 -8.48 -19.78 -17.67
N HIS A 395 -9.11 -19.39 -16.56
CA HIS A 395 -10.48 -18.91 -16.51
C HIS A 395 -10.57 -17.57 -15.80
N LYS A 396 -11.59 -16.76 -16.17
CA LYS A 396 -11.91 -15.48 -15.55
C LYS A 396 -13.40 -15.44 -15.22
N ILE A 397 -13.74 -15.17 -13.96
CA ILE A 397 -15.13 -15.01 -13.54
C ILE A 397 -15.31 -13.60 -12.98
N LYS A 398 -16.08 -12.79 -13.68
CA LYS A 398 -16.38 -11.41 -13.31
C LYS A 398 -17.07 -11.35 -11.96
N ASN A 399 -16.59 -10.48 -11.07
CA ASN A 399 -17.27 -10.15 -9.84
C ASN A 399 -18.25 -8.99 -10.05
N ASP A 400 -19.54 -9.27 -10.05
CA ASP A 400 -20.60 -8.28 -10.18
C ASP A 400 -21.11 -7.80 -8.80
N VAL A 401 -20.68 -8.46 -7.71
CA VAL A 401 -21.12 -8.21 -6.32
C VAL A 401 -19.92 -7.75 -5.46
N PHE A 402 -19.32 -6.65 -5.85
CA PHE A 402 -18.14 -6.10 -5.15
C PHE A 402 -18.42 -4.84 -4.33
N ARG A 403 -19.61 -4.26 -4.45
CA ARG A 403 -20.05 -3.09 -3.70
C ARG A 403 -21.46 -3.34 -3.14
N VAL A 404 -21.66 -2.93 -1.90
CA VAL A 404 -23.03 -2.81 -1.37
C VAL A 404 -23.75 -1.78 -2.23
N LYS A 405 -24.89 -2.13 -2.80
CA LYS A 405 -25.76 -1.16 -3.48
C LYS A 405 -26.34 -0.27 -2.38
N THR A 406 -25.70 0.86 -2.16
CA THR A 406 -26.20 1.89 -1.26
C THR A 406 -27.22 2.74 -2.03
N THR A 407 -28.40 2.92 -1.46
CA THR A 407 -29.37 3.91 -1.96
C THR A 407 -28.89 5.31 -1.58
N ASN A 408 -29.46 6.35 -2.22
CA ASN A 408 -29.20 7.73 -1.81
C ASN A 408 -29.58 7.96 -0.33
N GLU A 409 -30.68 7.37 0.12
CA GLU A 409 -31.15 7.41 1.50
C GLU A 409 -30.12 6.80 2.47
N ASP A 410 -29.52 5.66 2.13
CA ASP A 410 -28.46 5.02 2.95
C ASP A 410 -27.27 5.96 3.13
N VAL A 411 -26.79 6.58 2.04
CA VAL A 411 -25.67 7.53 2.08
C VAL A 411 -26.01 8.76 2.92
N VAL A 412 -27.22 9.30 2.78
CA VAL A 412 -27.70 10.45 3.56
C VAL A 412 -27.82 10.11 5.04
N ASN A 413 -28.32 8.92 5.37
CA ASN A 413 -28.42 8.43 6.74
C ASN A 413 -27.04 8.25 7.37
N GLU A 414 -26.05 7.72 6.63
CA GLU A 414 -24.66 7.61 7.07
C GLU A 414 -24.03 9.00 7.30
N LEU A 415 -24.26 9.95 6.38
CA LEU A 415 -23.81 11.35 6.53
C LEU A 415 -24.41 12.02 7.78
N LYS A 416 -25.72 11.79 8.06
CA LYS A 416 -26.43 12.37 9.22
C LYS A 416 -26.01 11.73 10.55
N SER A 417 -25.68 10.45 10.57
CA SER A 417 -25.30 9.71 11.77
C SER A 417 -23.84 9.95 12.20
N SER A 418 -22.99 10.41 11.29
CA SER A 418 -21.57 10.61 11.58
C SER A 418 -21.30 11.85 12.45
N PRO A 419 -20.68 11.73 13.63
CA PRO A 419 -20.30 12.88 14.47
C PRO A 419 -19.24 13.77 13.82
N LEU A 420 -18.53 13.29 12.80
CA LEU A 420 -17.50 14.02 12.08
C LEU A 420 -18.05 14.85 10.93
N ILE A 421 -19.38 14.80 10.67
CA ILE A 421 -20.03 15.53 9.59
C ILE A 421 -21.09 16.45 10.17
N ARG A 422 -21.08 17.68 9.68
CA ARG A 422 -22.08 18.68 10.00
C ARG A 422 -23.06 18.81 8.85
N CYS A 423 -24.34 18.55 9.10
CA CYS A 423 -25.44 18.89 8.22
C CYS A 423 -25.87 20.35 8.50
N THR A 424 -26.10 21.13 7.45
CA THR A 424 -26.60 22.51 7.55
C THR A 424 -27.72 22.70 6.57
N GLN A 425 -28.89 23.06 7.06
CA GLN A 425 -30.03 23.41 6.22
C GLN A 425 -29.82 24.75 5.51
N ASN A 426 -30.18 24.77 4.24
CA ASN A 426 -30.18 25.94 3.38
C ASN A 426 -31.60 26.21 2.89
N PRO A 427 -31.90 27.37 2.32
CA PRO A 427 -33.17 27.65 1.69
C PRO A 427 -33.58 26.63 0.61
N ASN A 428 -34.85 26.55 0.31
CA ASN A 428 -35.43 25.72 -0.75
C ASN A 428 -35.30 24.19 -0.53
N GLY A 429 -35.28 23.73 0.73
CA GLY A 429 -35.25 22.31 1.06
C GLY A 429 -33.94 21.63 0.54
N ILE A 430 -32.83 22.27 0.76
CA ILE A 430 -31.50 21.76 0.42
C ILE A 430 -30.63 21.72 1.67
N SER A 431 -30.08 20.58 2.00
CA SER A 431 -29.13 20.43 3.07
C SER A 431 -27.69 20.30 2.52
N SER A 432 -26.73 20.92 3.18
CA SER A 432 -25.29 20.76 2.85
C SER A 432 -24.55 19.95 3.90
N TYR A 433 -23.67 19.07 3.44
CA TYR A 433 -22.86 18.19 4.27
C TYR A 433 -21.39 18.60 4.20
N ASN A 434 -20.79 18.85 5.37
CA ASN A 434 -19.39 19.26 5.47
C ASN A 434 -18.74 18.60 6.68
N PHE A 435 -17.46 18.23 6.56
CA PHE A 435 -16.69 17.73 7.68
C PHE A 435 -16.57 18.77 8.80
N THR A 436 -16.51 18.33 10.04
CA THR A 436 -16.41 19.18 11.24
C THR A 436 -14.99 19.73 11.42
N LYS A 437 -14.85 20.71 12.34
CA LYS A 437 -13.52 21.20 12.77
C LYS A 437 -12.69 20.08 13.39
N GLU A 438 -13.32 19.18 14.15
CA GLU A 438 -12.67 18.00 14.75
C GLU A 438 -12.07 17.10 13.66
N ALA A 439 -12.86 16.72 12.65
CA ALA A 439 -12.35 15.93 11.52
C ALA A 439 -11.15 16.58 10.84
N PHE A 440 -11.14 17.92 10.75
CA PHE A 440 -10.06 18.67 10.12
C PHE A 440 -8.79 18.75 10.98
N PHE A 441 -8.89 19.14 12.25
CA PHE A 441 -7.73 19.36 13.10
C PHE A 441 -7.10 18.06 13.59
N ASP A 442 -7.93 17.04 13.86
CA ASP A 442 -7.49 15.73 14.32
C ASP A 442 -7.15 14.78 13.16
N LYS A 443 -7.26 15.29 11.90
CA LYS A 443 -6.98 14.51 10.67
C LYS A 443 -7.78 13.21 10.57
N LYS A 444 -9.03 13.21 11.07
CA LYS A 444 -9.95 12.05 11.04
C LYS A 444 -10.58 11.91 9.64
N TRP A 445 -9.75 11.61 8.66
CA TRP A 445 -10.17 11.46 7.27
C TRP A 445 -10.54 10.02 6.93
N ASN A 446 -11.74 9.84 6.40
CA ASN A 446 -12.22 8.62 5.77
C ASN A 446 -12.98 8.97 4.48
N GLU A 447 -13.51 7.99 3.78
CA GLU A 447 -14.24 8.19 2.53
C GLU A 447 -15.42 9.16 2.72
N LEU A 448 -16.19 8.99 3.80
CA LEU A 448 -17.36 9.79 4.09
C LEU A 448 -17.02 11.26 4.40
N THR A 449 -16.01 11.50 5.27
CA THR A 449 -15.58 12.86 5.62
C THR A 449 -14.92 13.57 4.43
N CYS A 450 -14.26 12.82 3.53
CA CYS A 450 -13.73 13.38 2.29
C CYS A 450 -14.83 13.77 1.30
N LYS A 451 -15.90 12.99 1.17
CA LYS A 451 -17.09 13.32 0.36
C LYS A 451 -17.88 14.51 0.90
N ALA A 452 -17.91 14.69 2.21
CA ALA A 452 -18.63 15.77 2.88
C ALA A 452 -17.92 17.12 2.71
N ARG A 453 -17.85 17.61 1.45
CA ARG A 453 -17.30 18.93 1.10
C ARG A 453 -17.96 19.48 -0.17
N GLY A 454 -18.68 20.59 -0.04
CA GLY A 454 -19.43 21.16 -1.15
C GLY A 454 -20.44 20.17 -1.72
N LEU A 455 -21.07 19.41 -0.85
CA LEU A 455 -22.11 18.43 -1.17
C LEU A 455 -23.46 18.97 -0.67
N PHE A 456 -24.39 19.15 -1.57
CA PHE A 456 -25.74 19.65 -1.34
C PHE A 456 -26.77 18.63 -1.81
N VAL A 457 -27.76 18.35 -0.99
CA VAL A 457 -28.73 17.27 -1.19
C VAL A 457 -30.16 17.83 -0.99
N TYR A 458 -31.10 17.42 -1.81
CA TYR A 458 -32.53 17.74 -1.63
C TYR A 458 -33.07 16.96 -0.44
N ASP A 459 -33.73 17.68 0.52
CA ASP A 459 -34.23 17.07 1.73
C ASP A 459 -35.38 16.08 1.49
N GLU A 460 -36.11 16.20 0.38
CA GLU A 460 -37.28 15.37 0.04
C GLU A 460 -36.92 14.08 -0.72
N THR A 461 -35.87 14.12 -1.52
CA THR A 461 -35.54 13.00 -2.46
C THR A 461 -34.22 12.33 -2.19
N ASP A 462 -33.42 12.87 -1.27
CA ASP A 462 -32.04 12.47 -1.01
C ASP A 462 -31.15 12.46 -2.30
N GLU A 463 -31.59 13.15 -3.36
CA GLU A 463 -30.79 13.35 -4.58
C GLU A 463 -29.81 14.51 -4.39
N VAL A 464 -28.64 14.41 -5.05
CA VAL A 464 -27.64 15.48 -5.01
C VAL A 464 -28.10 16.66 -5.85
N ALA A 465 -28.27 17.81 -5.21
CA ALA A 465 -28.69 19.08 -5.82
C ALA A 465 -27.49 19.82 -6.45
N ALA A 466 -26.34 19.80 -5.76
CA ALA A 466 -25.09 20.39 -6.23
C ALA A 466 -23.89 19.75 -5.52
N ARG A 467 -22.77 19.67 -6.19
CA ARG A 467 -21.52 19.19 -5.60
C ARG A 467 -20.28 19.84 -6.15
N SER A 468 -19.18 19.67 -5.41
CA SER A 468 -17.83 20.03 -5.85
C SER A 468 -16.87 18.86 -5.64
N TYR A 469 -15.57 19.17 -5.72
CA TYR A 469 -14.51 18.22 -5.36
C TYR A 469 -14.70 17.66 -3.95
N SER A 470 -14.55 16.38 -3.78
CA SER A 470 -14.25 15.78 -2.48
C SER A 470 -12.97 16.40 -1.87
N LYS A 471 -12.76 16.21 -0.57
CA LYS A 471 -11.54 16.71 0.08
C LYS A 471 -10.32 16.01 -0.51
N PHE A 472 -9.41 16.77 -1.10
CA PHE A 472 -8.08 16.30 -1.48
C PHE A 472 -7.01 17.15 -0.78
N PHE A 473 -5.80 16.61 -0.66
CA PHE A 473 -4.81 17.04 0.30
C PHE A 473 -3.64 17.77 -0.35
N ASN A 474 -2.84 18.48 0.46
CA ASN A 474 -1.56 19.01 -0.02
C ASN A 474 -0.54 17.85 -0.08
N LEU A 475 0.50 18.03 -0.88
CA LEU A 475 1.61 17.08 -0.92
C LEU A 475 2.15 16.84 0.50
N ASN A 476 2.34 15.59 0.88
CA ASN A 476 2.80 15.15 2.19
C ASN A 476 1.87 15.49 3.39
N GLU A 477 0.61 15.87 3.17
CA GLU A 477 -0.35 16.16 4.26
C GLU A 477 -0.89 14.88 4.91
N VAL A 478 -1.13 13.83 4.13
CA VAL A 478 -1.60 12.50 4.56
C VAL A 478 -0.88 11.41 3.77
N LYS A 479 -0.98 10.15 4.22
CA LYS A 479 -0.31 9.01 3.58
C LYS A 479 -0.59 8.93 2.06
N SER A 480 -1.84 9.10 1.64
CA SER A 480 -2.22 9.06 0.22
C SER A 480 -1.72 10.23 -0.64
N SER A 481 -1.14 11.26 -0.01
CA SER A 481 -0.57 12.43 -0.69
C SER A 481 0.95 12.51 -0.56
N THR A 482 1.64 11.47 -0.07
CA THR A 482 3.11 11.43 -0.03
C THR A 482 3.66 11.14 -1.42
N VAL A 483 4.89 11.59 -1.68
CA VAL A 483 5.58 11.35 -2.95
C VAL A 483 5.64 9.85 -3.25
N ASP A 484 6.08 9.05 -2.28
CA ASP A 484 6.18 7.59 -2.43
C ASP A 484 4.83 6.95 -2.76
N TYR A 485 3.75 7.38 -2.07
CA TYR A 485 2.42 6.85 -2.36
C TYR A 485 1.96 7.20 -3.78
N ILE A 486 2.17 8.45 -4.21
CA ILE A 486 1.80 8.91 -5.56
C ILE A 486 2.54 8.09 -6.62
N LEU A 487 3.86 7.97 -6.52
CA LEU A 487 4.67 7.22 -7.48
C LEU A 487 4.30 5.73 -7.56
N ASN A 488 3.86 5.13 -6.44
CA ASN A 488 3.55 3.71 -6.36
C ASN A 488 2.08 3.38 -6.65
N ASN A 489 1.15 4.37 -6.62
CA ASN A 489 -0.28 4.08 -6.71
C ASN A 489 -1.02 4.86 -7.80
N TRP A 490 -0.42 5.89 -8.38
CA TRP A 490 -1.01 6.58 -9.51
C TRP A 490 -0.57 5.91 -10.81
N VAL A 491 -1.51 5.81 -11.76
CA VAL A 491 -1.29 5.13 -13.03
C VAL A 491 -1.72 5.99 -14.22
N GLY A 492 -1.13 5.74 -15.37
CA GLY A 492 -1.47 6.46 -16.59
C GLY A 492 -0.92 7.90 -16.62
N THR A 493 -1.61 8.78 -17.32
CA THR A 493 -1.20 10.18 -17.49
C THR A 493 -1.59 11.02 -16.27
N VAL A 494 -0.66 11.79 -15.72
CA VAL A 494 -0.89 12.78 -14.68
C VAL A 494 -0.87 14.18 -15.29
N ASN A 495 -1.96 14.93 -15.13
CA ASN A 495 -2.09 16.30 -15.62
C ASN A 495 -1.76 17.29 -14.51
N VAL A 496 -0.99 18.32 -14.84
CA VAL A 496 -0.62 19.42 -13.95
C VAL A 496 -1.42 20.65 -14.34
N TYR A 497 -2.16 21.20 -13.39
CA TYR A 497 -2.95 22.41 -13.56
C TYR A 497 -2.44 23.54 -12.67
N GLY A 498 -2.44 24.77 -13.18
CA GLY A 498 -2.24 25.95 -12.37
C GLY A 498 -3.41 26.15 -11.40
N LYS A 499 -3.09 26.46 -10.14
CA LYS A 499 -4.12 26.69 -9.12
C LYS A 499 -4.47 28.18 -9.04
N ALA A 500 -5.69 28.54 -9.46
CA ALA A 500 -6.24 29.87 -9.29
C ALA A 500 -6.44 30.19 -7.79
N ASN A 501 -6.31 31.47 -7.43
CA ASN A 501 -6.39 31.95 -6.05
C ASN A 501 -7.60 32.85 -5.81
N GLY A 502 -8.63 32.27 -5.27
CA GLY A 502 -9.90 32.90 -4.91
C GLY A 502 -10.63 32.04 -3.89
N TYR A 503 -11.95 31.91 -4.03
CA TYR A 503 -12.73 30.97 -3.24
C TYR A 503 -13.61 30.09 -4.13
N LEU A 504 -13.92 28.90 -3.61
CA LEU A 504 -14.72 27.90 -4.32
C LEU A 504 -16.15 28.37 -4.50
N GLY A 505 -16.64 28.41 -5.73
CA GLY A 505 -18.01 28.58 -6.12
C GLY A 505 -18.56 27.33 -6.81
N ILE A 506 -19.85 27.07 -6.59
CA ILE A 506 -20.57 25.94 -7.21
C ILE A 506 -21.81 26.52 -7.89
N ILE A 507 -22.01 26.18 -9.14
CA ILE A 507 -23.16 26.58 -9.93
C ILE A 507 -23.85 25.33 -10.45
N SER A 508 -25.10 25.12 -10.10
CA SER A 508 -25.94 24.01 -10.58
C SER A 508 -27.31 24.51 -11.00
N VAL A 509 -28.16 23.62 -11.47
CA VAL A 509 -29.56 23.92 -11.81
C VAL A 509 -30.46 23.05 -10.93
N ASP A 510 -31.38 23.68 -10.22
CA ASP A 510 -32.39 22.98 -9.40
C ASP A 510 -33.31 22.17 -10.32
N SER A 511 -33.28 20.86 -10.21
CA SER A 511 -34.05 19.93 -11.05
C SER A 511 -35.57 20.08 -10.87
N ARG A 512 -36.04 20.71 -9.78
CA ARG A 512 -37.45 20.92 -9.43
C ARG A 512 -37.99 22.21 -10.02
N THR A 513 -37.18 23.27 -10.05
CA THR A 513 -37.61 24.62 -10.45
C THR A 513 -36.97 25.12 -11.75
N ASN A 514 -35.96 24.43 -12.24
CA ASN A 514 -35.13 24.84 -13.38
C ASN A 514 -34.45 26.21 -13.17
N GLU A 515 -34.19 26.61 -11.92
CA GLU A 515 -33.46 27.80 -11.56
C GLU A 515 -32.02 27.50 -11.16
N PHE A 516 -31.11 28.48 -11.33
CA PHE A 516 -29.72 28.29 -10.91
C PHE A 516 -29.61 28.19 -9.38
N ILE A 517 -28.82 27.22 -8.92
CA ILE A 517 -28.30 27.09 -7.56
C ILE A 517 -26.90 27.71 -7.54
N PHE A 518 -26.68 28.67 -6.66
CA PHE A 518 -25.37 29.24 -6.36
C PHE A 518 -24.95 28.87 -4.97
N ALA A 519 -23.80 28.22 -4.82
CA ALA A 519 -23.31 27.83 -3.51
C ALA A 519 -21.82 28.15 -3.34
N SER A 520 -21.45 28.46 -2.11
CA SER A 520 -20.07 28.37 -1.65
C SER A 520 -19.75 26.93 -1.22
N LYS A 521 -18.61 26.72 -0.59
CA LYS A 521 -18.26 25.39 -0.05
C LYS A 521 -19.35 24.74 0.83
N SER A 522 -20.17 25.54 1.54
CA SER A 522 -21.09 25.01 2.55
C SER A 522 -22.46 25.70 2.64
N ARG A 523 -22.68 26.79 1.88
CA ARG A 523 -23.89 27.59 1.99
C ARG A 523 -24.36 28.12 0.63
N THR A 524 -25.70 28.25 0.49
CA THR A 524 -26.34 28.84 -0.71
C THR A 524 -26.84 30.28 -0.46
N ASP A 525 -26.90 30.72 0.79
CA ASP A 525 -27.58 31.96 1.24
C ASP A 525 -26.63 33.01 1.85
N MET A 526 -25.39 32.69 2.08
CA MET A 526 -24.39 33.58 2.69
C MET A 526 -23.61 34.41 1.64
N ASP A 527 -22.83 35.38 2.12
CA ASP A 527 -22.15 36.40 1.31
C ASP A 527 -21.33 35.86 0.14
N PHE A 528 -20.60 34.77 0.33
CA PHE A 528 -19.84 34.15 -0.75
C PHE A 528 -20.74 33.62 -1.87
N ALA A 529 -21.86 32.99 -1.54
CA ALA A 529 -22.81 32.50 -2.53
C ALA A 529 -23.56 33.67 -3.22
N LYS A 530 -23.94 34.70 -2.46
CA LYS A 530 -24.54 35.93 -3.00
C LYS A 530 -23.57 36.67 -3.92
N ASN A 531 -22.29 36.76 -3.55
CA ASN A 531 -21.27 37.40 -4.37
C ASN A 531 -21.00 36.59 -5.66
N LEU A 532 -20.92 35.25 -5.58
CA LEU A 532 -20.85 34.37 -6.75
C LEU A 532 -22.01 34.66 -7.71
N LYS A 533 -23.26 34.67 -7.19
CA LYS A 533 -24.47 35.00 -7.97
C LYS A 533 -24.36 36.37 -8.63
N ARG A 534 -23.95 37.40 -7.90
CA ARG A 534 -23.75 38.77 -8.41
C ARG A 534 -22.72 38.81 -9.55
N ILE A 535 -21.56 38.15 -9.37
CA ILE A 535 -20.50 38.11 -10.37
C ILE A 535 -20.98 37.34 -11.61
N PHE A 536 -21.64 36.19 -11.44
CA PHE A 536 -22.19 35.40 -12.53
C PHE A 536 -23.09 36.21 -13.46
N TYR A 537 -24.07 36.92 -12.90
CA TYR A 537 -24.98 37.77 -13.69
C TYR A 537 -24.32 39.02 -14.26
N LYS A 538 -23.19 39.47 -13.71
CA LYS A 538 -22.42 40.58 -14.23
C LYS A 538 -21.54 40.16 -15.43
N VAL A 539 -20.92 39.00 -15.36
CA VAL A 539 -19.92 38.58 -16.38
C VAL A 539 -20.55 37.78 -17.54
N LEU A 540 -21.73 37.19 -17.36
CA LEU A 540 -22.42 36.40 -18.39
C LEU A 540 -23.67 37.11 -18.92
N SER A 541 -23.78 37.21 -20.24
CA SER A 541 -25.00 37.68 -20.92
C SER A 541 -26.15 36.69 -20.72
N LYS A 542 -27.41 37.15 -20.84
CA LYS A 542 -28.59 36.30 -20.71
C LYS A 542 -28.58 35.09 -21.67
N SER A 543 -28.11 35.29 -22.91
CA SER A 543 -27.99 34.17 -23.88
C SER A 543 -27.01 33.10 -23.41
N LYS A 544 -25.84 33.47 -22.86
CA LYS A 544 -24.85 32.57 -22.31
C LYS A 544 -25.35 31.85 -21.05
N GLN A 545 -26.12 32.55 -20.20
CA GLN A 545 -26.79 31.96 -19.03
C GLN A 545 -27.77 30.84 -19.44
N GLU A 546 -28.61 31.08 -20.48
CA GLU A 546 -29.55 30.07 -20.95
C GLU A 546 -28.85 28.84 -21.58
N VAL A 547 -27.75 29.03 -22.27
CA VAL A 547 -26.96 27.92 -22.80
C VAL A 547 -26.37 27.12 -21.64
N LEU A 548 -25.77 27.79 -20.65
CA LEU A 548 -25.20 27.12 -19.48
C LEU A 548 -26.27 26.39 -18.66
N LYS A 549 -27.47 26.96 -18.51
CA LYS A 549 -28.61 26.32 -17.84
C LYS A 549 -29.00 25.02 -18.54
N LYS A 550 -28.97 24.98 -19.88
CA LYS A 550 -29.24 23.76 -20.65
C LYS A 550 -28.14 22.72 -20.47
N ILE A 551 -26.86 23.14 -20.37
CA ILE A 551 -25.72 22.23 -20.17
C ILE A 551 -25.80 21.60 -18.77
N LEU A 552 -26.15 22.37 -17.74
CA LEU A 552 -26.14 21.88 -16.36
C LEU A 552 -27.44 21.17 -15.93
N GLY A 553 -28.57 21.44 -16.63
CA GLY A 553 -29.90 20.89 -16.29
C GLY A 553 -30.11 19.45 -16.75
N LYS A 554 -31.23 18.86 -16.33
CA LYS A 554 -31.70 17.56 -16.85
C LYS A 554 -32.04 17.68 -18.34
N GLY A 555 -31.46 16.85 -19.20
CA GLY A 555 -31.95 16.72 -20.58
C GLY A 555 -30.93 16.74 -21.72
N ILE A 556 -29.64 16.87 -21.43
CA ILE A 556 -28.63 16.63 -22.48
C ILE A 556 -28.37 15.13 -22.55
N SER A 557 -28.67 14.54 -23.70
CA SER A 557 -28.67 13.11 -23.97
C SER A 557 -27.31 12.40 -23.93
N ILE A 558 -26.26 13.04 -23.43
CA ILE A 558 -24.90 12.52 -23.51
C ILE A 558 -24.54 11.61 -22.33
N HIS A 559 -25.16 11.80 -21.16
CA HIS A 559 -24.86 10.99 -19.95
C HIS A 559 -26.07 10.84 -19.02
N ASN A 560 -26.62 9.70 -18.88
CA ASN A 560 -27.57 9.16 -17.87
C ASN A 560 -28.66 10.09 -17.27
N GLY A 561 -28.91 11.29 -17.80
CA GLY A 561 -30.02 12.16 -17.38
C GLY A 561 -29.88 12.89 -16.04
N ASN A 562 -28.76 12.80 -15.35
CA ASN A 562 -28.49 13.56 -14.12
C ASN A 562 -28.11 15.01 -14.43
N PRO A 563 -28.45 15.98 -13.54
CA PRO A 563 -27.94 17.34 -13.65
C PRO A 563 -26.45 17.42 -13.27
N TYR A 564 -25.84 18.55 -13.60
CA TYR A 564 -24.41 18.77 -13.37
C TYR A 564 -24.17 20.00 -12.50
N SER A 565 -23.01 20.03 -11.84
CA SER A 565 -22.46 21.17 -11.13
C SER A 565 -21.21 21.68 -11.81
N LEU A 566 -21.18 22.96 -12.16
CA LEU A 566 -19.99 23.67 -12.61
C LEU A 566 -19.27 24.22 -11.37
N VAL A 567 -18.03 23.86 -11.19
CA VAL A 567 -17.17 24.33 -10.11
C VAL A 567 -16.24 25.41 -10.63
N VAL A 568 -16.21 26.53 -9.92
CA VAL A 568 -15.43 27.71 -10.31
C VAL A 568 -14.57 28.20 -9.15
N GLU A 569 -13.45 28.83 -9.46
CA GLU A 569 -12.77 29.71 -8.52
C GLU A 569 -13.29 31.13 -8.74
N VAL A 570 -13.87 31.70 -7.70
CA VAL A 570 -14.39 33.08 -7.74
C VAL A 570 -13.25 34.05 -7.43
N ILE A 571 -12.93 34.89 -8.39
CA ILE A 571 -11.86 35.88 -8.30
C ILE A 571 -12.52 37.25 -8.21
N ASP A 572 -12.40 37.90 -7.06
CA ASP A 572 -12.95 39.25 -6.82
C ASP A 572 -11.89 40.15 -6.13
N PRO A 573 -10.92 40.66 -6.88
CA PRO A 573 -9.83 41.43 -6.31
C PRO A 573 -10.29 42.73 -5.64
N ILE A 574 -11.49 43.20 -5.95
CA ILE A 574 -12.04 44.45 -5.39
C ILE A 574 -12.67 44.20 -4.02
N ASN A 575 -13.48 43.17 -3.88
CA ASN A 575 -14.26 42.93 -2.66
C ASN A 575 -13.69 41.83 -1.76
N ASP A 576 -12.91 40.90 -2.32
CA ASP A 576 -12.26 39.80 -1.57
C ASP A 576 -10.85 39.54 -2.13
N PRO A 577 -9.90 40.47 -1.93
CA PRO A 577 -8.52 40.28 -2.40
C PRO A 577 -7.86 39.10 -1.71
N HIS A 578 -7.31 38.19 -2.51
CA HIS A 578 -6.54 37.05 -2.07
C HIS A 578 -5.02 37.38 -2.15
N ILE A 579 -4.17 36.36 -1.95
CA ILE A 579 -2.70 36.56 -1.94
C ILE A 579 -2.19 36.88 -3.34
N CYS A 580 -2.67 36.15 -4.37
CA CYS A 580 -2.27 36.43 -5.75
C CYS A 580 -3.06 37.64 -6.30
N LYS A 581 -2.35 38.54 -6.99
CA LYS A 581 -2.96 39.71 -7.61
C LYS A 581 -3.67 39.34 -8.91
N TYR A 582 -4.88 39.85 -9.07
CA TYR A 582 -5.66 39.77 -10.32
C TYR A 582 -6.19 41.17 -10.65
N ASP A 583 -6.28 41.49 -11.95
CA ASP A 583 -6.72 42.77 -12.42
C ASP A 583 -8.24 42.90 -12.57
N THR A 584 -8.92 41.76 -12.76
CA THR A 584 -10.34 41.73 -13.06
C THR A 584 -11.11 40.74 -12.21
N THR A 585 -12.37 41.11 -11.90
CA THR A 585 -13.32 40.19 -11.27
C THR A 585 -13.82 39.21 -12.33
N THR A 586 -13.68 37.90 -12.06
CA THR A 586 -14.07 36.84 -12.99
C THR A 586 -14.39 35.53 -12.26
N LEU A 587 -14.90 34.53 -13.02
CA LEU A 587 -15.10 33.15 -12.59
C LEU A 587 -14.15 32.28 -13.42
N CYS A 588 -13.15 31.68 -12.77
CA CYS A 588 -12.27 30.70 -13.42
C CYS A 588 -12.91 29.30 -13.36
N LEU A 589 -13.19 28.71 -14.50
CA LEU A 589 -13.81 27.38 -14.58
C LEU A 589 -12.79 26.31 -14.16
N LEU A 590 -13.16 25.46 -13.22
CA LEU A 590 -12.28 24.42 -12.69
C LEU A 590 -12.69 23.03 -13.18
N ASP A 591 -13.96 22.66 -13.00
CA ASP A 591 -14.44 21.31 -13.36
C ASP A 591 -15.98 21.26 -13.49
N VAL A 592 -16.48 20.16 -14.06
CA VAL A 592 -17.92 19.86 -14.14
C VAL A 592 -18.14 18.47 -13.55
N PHE A 593 -19.04 18.38 -12.56
CA PHE A 593 -19.38 17.14 -11.87
C PHE A 593 -20.81 16.72 -12.14
N GLU A 594 -21.00 15.40 -12.31
CA GLU A 594 -22.34 14.81 -12.26
C GLU A 594 -22.89 14.90 -10.82
N ASN A 595 -24.16 15.30 -10.65
CA ASN A 595 -24.79 15.44 -9.33
C ASN A 595 -25.21 14.08 -8.76
N ILE A 596 -24.22 13.30 -8.35
CA ILE A 596 -24.37 11.99 -7.70
C ILE A 596 -23.40 11.89 -6.51
N PHE A 597 -23.62 10.97 -5.58
CA PHE A 597 -22.74 10.82 -4.39
C PHE A 597 -21.33 10.36 -4.71
N THR A 598 -21.13 9.56 -5.75
CA THR A 598 -19.80 9.21 -6.25
C THR A 598 -19.22 10.36 -7.04
N GLU A 599 -17.99 10.75 -6.77
CA GLU A 599 -17.33 11.82 -7.51
C GLU A 599 -17.07 11.38 -8.96
N LYS A 600 -17.72 12.06 -9.89
CA LYS A 600 -17.56 11.81 -11.32
C LYS A 600 -17.48 13.14 -12.07
N THR A 601 -16.33 13.41 -12.67
CA THR A 601 -16.11 14.59 -13.52
C THR A 601 -16.34 14.22 -15.00
N LEU A 602 -16.75 15.22 -15.77
CA LEU A 602 -16.97 15.07 -17.22
C LEU A 602 -15.71 15.37 -18.05
N GLY A 603 -14.58 15.63 -17.39
CA GLY A 603 -13.28 15.84 -18.02
C GLY A 603 -12.99 17.28 -18.46
N TYR A 604 -11.72 17.53 -18.73
CA TYR A 604 -11.21 18.87 -19.03
C TYR A 604 -11.69 19.43 -20.36
N ASP A 605 -11.97 18.57 -21.36
CA ASP A 605 -12.43 19.03 -22.68
C ASP A 605 -13.80 19.70 -22.61
N LEU A 606 -14.74 19.19 -21.80
CA LEU A 606 -16.02 19.86 -21.57
C LEU A 606 -15.85 21.19 -20.83
N VAL A 607 -14.91 21.28 -19.89
CA VAL A 607 -14.61 22.54 -19.20
C VAL A 607 -14.11 23.60 -20.18
N LYS A 608 -13.27 23.21 -21.16
CA LYS A 608 -12.81 24.09 -22.24
C LYS A 608 -13.97 24.54 -23.14
N GLU A 609 -14.82 23.59 -23.55
CA GLU A 609 -16.01 23.90 -24.37
C GLU A 609 -16.92 24.92 -23.67
N ILE A 610 -17.19 24.73 -22.38
CA ILE A 610 -17.95 25.71 -21.59
C ILE A 610 -17.22 27.06 -21.52
N GLY A 611 -15.89 27.07 -21.39
CA GLY A 611 -15.05 28.26 -21.45
C GLY A 611 -15.21 29.02 -22.76
N ASP A 612 -15.16 28.33 -23.88
CA ASP A 612 -15.34 28.90 -25.23
C ASP A 612 -16.74 29.48 -25.42
N ILE A 613 -17.77 28.77 -24.98
CA ILE A 613 -19.16 29.23 -25.04
C ILE A 613 -19.38 30.46 -24.17
N THR A 614 -18.87 30.45 -22.96
CA THR A 614 -19.13 31.50 -21.96
C THR A 614 -18.17 32.69 -22.07
N GLY A 615 -16.98 32.47 -22.61
CA GLY A 615 -15.88 33.45 -22.61
C GLY A 615 -15.24 33.57 -21.23
N LEU A 616 -15.45 32.63 -20.33
CA LEU A 616 -14.82 32.61 -19.00
C LEU A 616 -13.46 31.91 -19.05
N PRO A 617 -12.48 32.36 -18.27
CA PRO A 617 -11.20 31.68 -18.16
C PRO A 617 -11.35 30.29 -17.58
N VAL A 618 -10.52 29.36 -18.06
CA VAL A 618 -10.50 27.95 -17.65
C VAL A 618 -9.20 27.70 -16.89
N LYS A 619 -9.21 26.73 -15.94
CA LYS A 619 -7.97 26.27 -15.30
C LYS A 619 -6.92 25.95 -16.36
N SER A 620 -5.70 26.46 -16.19
CA SER A 620 -4.63 26.24 -17.15
C SER A 620 -4.01 24.87 -16.96
N GLN A 621 -4.00 24.03 -18.00
CA GLN A 621 -3.23 22.79 -18.04
C GLN A 621 -1.80 23.14 -18.48
N LEU A 622 -0.84 22.87 -17.62
CA LEU A 622 0.57 23.22 -17.81
C LEU A 622 1.34 22.08 -18.46
N GLU A 623 1.10 20.85 -18.02
CA GLU A 623 1.84 19.67 -18.44
C GLU A 623 0.97 18.40 -18.34
N SER A 624 1.32 17.38 -19.13
CA SER A 624 0.80 16.03 -19.05
C SER A 624 1.96 15.04 -18.95
N ILE A 625 2.08 14.37 -17.82
CA ILE A 625 3.21 13.52 -17.45
C ILE A 625 2.80 12.06 -17.64
N LYS A 626 3.63 11.25 -18.31
CA LYS A 626 3.30 9.86 -18.66
C LYS A 626 4.16 8.82 -17.96
N ASP A 627 5.27 9.21 -17.33
CA ASP A 627 6.19 8.28 -16.68
C ASP A 627 6.55 8.71 -15.26
N ASN A 628 6.89 7.75 -14.41
CA ASN A 628 7.15 7.96 -12.98
C ASN A 628 8.40 8.80 -12.72
N LYS A 629 9.42 8.75 -13.58
CA LYS A 629 10.64 9.53 -13.39
C LYS A 629 10.38 11.02 -13.64
N ALA A 630 9.62 11.32 -14.69
CA ALA A 630 9.16 12.67 -14.95
C ALA A 630 8.21 13.17 -13.86
N LEU A 631 7.33 12.30 -13.34
CA LEU A 631 6.43 12.63 -12.23
C LEU A 631 7.21 12.95 -10.95
N ALA A 632 8.20 12.14 -10.58
CA ALA A 632 9.05 12.40 -9.42
C ALA A 632 9.79 13.74 -9.53
N LYS A 633 10.33 14.05 -10.73
CA LYS A 633 10.97 15.33 -11.01
C LYS A 633 9.98 16.49 -10.89
N ALA A 634 8.81 16.38 -11.50
CA ALA A 634 7.78 17.41 -11.45
C ALA A 634 7.30 17.68 -10.02
N LEU A 635 7.07 16.66 -9.20
CA LEU A 635 6.71 16.81 -7.79
C LEU A 635 7.76 17.63 -7.02
N PHE A 636 9.04 17.37 -7.27
CA PHE A 636 10.13 18.12 -6.65
C PHE A 636 10.20 19.56 -7.18
N ASP A 637 10.21 19.76 -8.50
CA ASP A 637 10.36 21.06 -9.14
C ASP A 637 9.20 22.02 -8.76
N LEU A 638 7.96 21.52 -8.79
CA LEU A 638 6.78 22.30 -8.41
C LEU A 638 6.74 22.64 -6.92
N HIS A 639 7.25 21.76 -6.06
CA HIS A 639 7.31 22.01 -4.60
C HIS A 639 8.39 23.03 -4.23
N THR A 640 9.45 23.15 -5.02
CA THR A 640 10.60 24.02 -4.76
C THR A 640 10.65 25.27 -5.65
N THR A 641 9.63 25.46 -6.49
CA THR A 641 9.57 26.60 -7.43
C THR A 641 9.63 27.95 -6.73
N GLN A 642 10.22 28.94 -7.41
CA GLN A 642 10.26 30.34 -6.99
C GLN A 642 9.09 31.17 -7.55
N GLU A 643 8.14 30.54 -8.25
CA GLU A 643 7.02 31.25 -8.85
C GLU A 643 6.09 31.90 -7.81
N HIS A 644 5.64 33.11 -8.12
CA HIS A 644 4.73 33.94 -7.31
C HIS A 644 3.27 33.60 -7.63
N CYS A 645 2.88 32.33 -7.42
CA CYS A 645 1.52 31.83 -7.61
C CYS A 645 1.05 31.02 -6.42
N GLU A 646 -0.24 30.69 -6.33
CA GLU A 646 -0.75 29.84 -5.23
C GLU A 646 -0.13 28.45 -5.27
N GLY A 647 0.04 27.90 -6.46
CA GLY A 647 0.58 26.56 -6.65
C GLY A 647 -0.09 25.80 -7.79
N PHE A 648 -0.13 24.49 -7.62
CA PHE A 648 -0.53 23.56 -8.68
C PHE A 648 -1.47 22.50 -8.13
N VAL A 649 -2.25 21.90 -9.02
CA VAL A 649 -3.05 20.70 -8.76
C VAL A 649 -2.61 19.63 -9.76
N LEU A 650 -2.16 18.50 -9.24
CA LEU A 650 -1.92 17.30 -10.03
C LEU A 650 -3.17 16.43 -9.98
N GLU A 651 -3.58 15.94 -11.13
CA GLU A 651 -4.72 15.05 -11.31
C GLU A 651 -4.29 13.83 -12.11
N GLY A 652 -4.54 12.64 -11.57
CA GLY A 652 -4.23 11.36 -12.18
C GLY A 652 -5.28 10.33 -11.81
N HIS A 653 -4.98 9.05 -12.06
CA HIS A 653 -5.86 7.94 -11.70
C HIS A 653 -5.11 6.99 -10.75
N ASN A 654 -5.83 6.43 -9.78
CA ASN A 654 -5.28 5.33 -8.98
C ASN A 654 -5.44 4.00 -9.73
N LYS A 655 -4.92 2.92 -9.16
CA LYS A 655 -5.00 1.58 -9.72
C LYS A 655 -6.44 1.07 -9.95
N ASN A 656 -7.42 1.68 -9.30
CA ASN A 656 -8.85 1.35 -9.46
C ASN A 656 -9.52 2.17 -10.57
N GLY A 657 -8.76 3.03 -11.27
CA GLY A 657 -9.30 3.94 -12.28
C GLY A 657 -10.03 5.16 -11.70
N GLU A 658 -9.97 5.38 -10.37
CA GLU A 658 -10.58 6.54 -9.73
C GLU A 658 -9.68 7.76 -9.87
N ILE A 659 -10.30 8.94 -10.09
CA ILE A 659 -9.56 10.20 -10.18
C ILE A 659 -9.01 10.57 -8.80
N VAL A 660 -7.71 10.84 -8.76
CA VAL A 660 -6.97 11.25 -7.56
C VAL A 660 -6.29 12.59 -7.79
N ARG A 661 -6.24 13.41 -6.73
CA ARG A 661 -5.68 14.76 -6.82
C ARG A 661 -4.77 15.08 -5.64
N VAL A 662 -3.73 15.87 -5.90
CA VAL A 662 -2.86 16.44 -4.87
C VAL A 662 -2.62 17.91 -5.17
N LYS A 663 -2.54 18.73 -4.11
CA LYS A 663 -2.18 20.16 -4.19
C LYS A 663 -0.72 20.35 -3.83
N ILE A 664 -0.03 21.15 -4.63
CA ILE A 664 1.33 21.61 -4.34
C ILE A 664 1.27 23.13 -4.23
N LYS A 665 1.51 23.66 -3.05
CA LYS A 665 1.56 25.10 -2.81
C LYS A 665 2.99 25.60 -2.91
N THR A 666 3.19 26.73 -3.58
CA THR A 666 4.52 27.33 -3.68
C THR A 666 5.02 27.81 -2.32
N PRO A 667 6.34 27.81 -2.06
CA PRO A 667 6.91 28.38 -0.84
C PRO A 667 6.52 29.84 -0.65
N TRP A 668 6.51 30.63 -1.73
CA TRP A 668 6.08 32.03 -1.73
C TRP A 668 4.65 32.21 -1.22
N TYR A 669 3.69 31.42 -1.76
CA TYR A 669 2.29 31.51 -1.32
C TYR A 669 2.10 31.05 0.13
N GLN A 670 2.80 30.01 0.54
CA GLN A 670 2.71 29.49 1.92
C GLN A 670 3.23 30.53 2.92
N MET A 671 4.32 31.21 2.59
CA MET A 671 4.87 32.29 3.40
C MET A 671 3.86 33.43 3.59
N TRP A 672 3.26 33.96 2.50
CA TRP A 672 2.29 35.04 2.59
C TRP A 672 0.97 34.61 3.23
N LYS A 673 0.55 33.36 3.03
CA LYS A 673 -0.60 32.79 3.72
C LYS A 673 -0.37 32.73 5.23
N TYR A 674 0.82 32.35 5.64
CA TYR A 674 1.21 32.30 7.03
C TYR A 674 1.22 33.70 7.65
N TYR A 675 1.84 34.67 6.97
CA TYR A 675 1.80 36.07 7.36
C TYR A 675 0.37 36.59 7.58
N ARG A 676 -0.52 36.33 6.64
CA ARG A 676 -1.94 36.71 6.74
C ARG A 676 -2.64 36.11 7.95
N SER A 677 -2.28 34.91 8.38
CA SER A 677 -2.96 34.17 9.43
C SER A 677 -2.50 34.58 10.84
N TYR A 678 -1.26 34.97 11.00
CA TYR A 678 -0.64 35.20 12.31
C TYR A 678 -0.29 36.67 12.61
N GLY A 679 -0.28 37.54 11.63
CA GLY A 679 -0.18 39.00 11.81
C GLY A 679 1.05 39.51 12.52
N SER A 680 2.01 38.67 12.92
CA SER A 680 3.29 39.06 13.50
C SER A 680 4.38 38.03 13.30
N PHE A 681 5.60 38.48 13.15
CA PHE A 681 6.80 37.67 12.95
C PHE A 681 7.20 36.78 14.15
N GLU A 682 6.81 37.15 15.37
CA GLU A 682 7.27 36.51 16.59
C GLU A 682 6.67 35.10 16.89
N ARG A 683 5.72 34.66 16.09
CA ARG A 683 5.07 33.37 16.30
C ARG A 683 5.45 32.31 15.25
N LYS A 684 6.47 31.50 15.56
CA LYS A 684 6.69 30.15 15.02
C LYS A 684 7.33 30.00 13.63
N TRP A 685 8.53 30.51 13.45
CA TRP A 685 9.42 30.12 12.35
C TRP A 685 9.70 28.61 12.27
N ASP A 686 9.75 27.93 13.42
CA ASP A 686 10.07 26.50 13.49
C ASP A 686 9.03 25.63 12.79
N ASP A 687 7.79 26.11 12.67
CA ASP A 687 6.71 25.40 11.96
C ASP A 687 6.79 25.52 10.41
N MET A 688 7.73 26.30 9.87
CA MET A 688 7.94 26.44 8.43
C MET A 688 8.97 25.43 7.88
N GLY A 689 8.85 24.16 8.29
CA GLY A 689 9.72 23.07 7.83
C GLY A 689 9.72 22.83 6.32
N PHE A 690 8.75 23.38 5.58
CA PHE A 690 8.70 23.38 4.12
C PHE A 690 9.68 24.35 3.45
N LEU A 691 10.28 25.31 4.19
CA LEU A 691 11.28 26.24 3.67
C LEU A 691 12.70 25.77 3.99
N THR A 692 13.61 25.95 3.05
CA THR A 692 15.06 25.81 3.31
C THR A 692 15.55 26.91 4.26
N ALA A 693 16.71 26.72 4.89
CA ALA A 693 17.30 27.74 5.77
C ALA A 693 17.46 29.10 5.08
N LYS A 694 17.89 29.12 3.81
CA LYS A 694 18.04 30.35 2.99
C LYS A 694 16.68 31.01 2.72
N GLN A 695 15.65 30.23 2.41
CA GLN A 695 14.30 30.72 2.20
C GLN A 695 13.70 31.29 3.49
N ARG A 696 13.95 30.68 4.64
CA ARG A 696 13.53 31.18 5.97
C ARG A 696 14.17 32.52 6.31
N ASP A 697 15.47 32.66 6.07
CA ASP A 697 16.17 33.94 6.29
C ASP A 697 15.59 35.05 5.40
N TYR A 698 15.39 34.74 4.11
CA TYR A 698 14.76 35.70 3.18
C TYR A 698 13.32 36.03 3.60
N ALA A 699 12.52 35.08 3.95
CA ALA A 699 11.15 35.27 4.43
C ALA A 699 11.13 36.13 5.70
N GLY A 700 12.09 35.97 6.60
CA GLY A 700 12.25 36.78 7.80
C GLY A 700 12.49 38.26 7.53
N LYS A 701 13.40 38.54 6.60
CA LYS A 701 13.69 39.93 6.15
C LYS A 701 12.46 40.57 5.49
N LEU A 702 11.76 39.80 4.65
CA LEU A 702 10.56 40.24 3.95
C LEU A 702 9.40 40.56 4.90
N TRP A 703 9.15 39.70 5.91
CA TRP A 703 8.14 39.96 6.93
C TRP A 703 8.44 41.22 7.78
N LYS A 704 9.68 41.35 8.23
CA LYS A 704 10.09 42.52 8.99
C LYS A 704 9.91 43.80 8.17
N CYS A 705 10.20 43.77 6.87
CA CYS A 705 9.95 44.86 5.97
C CYS A 705 8.46 45.17 5.82
N ALA A 706 7.61 44.11 5.63
CA ALA A 706 6.17 44.28 5.51
C ALA A 706 5.54 44.88 6.78
N ASP A 707 5.92 44.40 7.96
CA ASP A 707 5.48 44.99 9.24
C ASP A 707 5.87 46.45 9.39
N THR A 708 7.12 46.78 9.08
CA THR A 708 7.61 48.16 9.10
C THR A 708 6.79 49.05 8.16
N LEU A 709 6.56 48.60 6.93
CA LEU A 709 5.78 49.36 5.94
C LEU A 709 4.32 49.54 6.35
N ILE A 710 3.72 48.54 6.97
CA ILE A 710 2.36 48.63 7.55
C ILE A 710 2.34 49.66 8.68
N ASP A 711 3.31 49.61 9.59
CA ASP A 711 3.41 50.57 10.70
C ASP A 711 3.56 52.00 10.24
N ILE A 712 4.38 52.24 9.24
CA ILE A 712 4.54 53.58 8.63
C ILE A 712 3.21 54.04 7.99
N LYS A 713 2.57 53.15 7.18
CA LYS A 713 1.29 53.49 6.51
C LYS A 713 0.14 53.68 7.47
N CYS A 714 0.16 53.04 8.62
CA CYS A 714 -0.86 53.20 9.68
C CYS A 714 -0.53 54.40 10.62
N GLY A 715 0.52 55.18 10.35
CA GLY A 715 0.90 56.28 11.20
C GLY A 715 1.51 55.89 12.54
N ARG A 716 1.99 54.66 12.68
CA ARG A 716 2.66 54.15 13.89
C ARG A 716 4.18 54.37 13.86
N MET A 717 4.72 54.79 12.71
CA MET A 717 6.11 55.17 12.51
C MET A 717 6.21 56.38 11.57
N ASP A 718 7.08 57.38 11.90
CA ASP A 718 7.33 58.59 11.11
C ASP A 718 8.37 58.35 10.01
N LYS A 719 7.99 57.63 8.96
CA LYS A 719 8.84 57.48 7.75
C LYS A 719 7.96 57.56 6.50
N GLU A 720 8.49 58.09 5.41
CA GLU A 720 7.81 58.08 4.11
C GLU A 720 7.88 56.71 3.45
N VAL A 721 6.75 56.25 2.93
CA VAL A 721 6.62 55.00 2.17
C VAL A 721 6.38 55.32 0.71
N PRO A 722 6.99 54.61 -0.26
CA PRO A 722 6.73 54.81 -1.68
C PRO A 722 5.23 54.71 -2.00
N SER A 723 4.70 55.64 -2.78
CA SER A 723 3.30 55.63 -3.20
C SER A 723 3.07 54.54 -4.24
N VAL A 724 2.23 53.58 -3.91
CA VAL A 724 1.67 52.63 -4.87
C VAL A 724 0.45 53.31 -5.51
N GLY A 725 0.51 53.61 -6.80
CA GLY A 725 -0.37 54.50 -7.55
C GLY A 725 -1.85 54.55 -7.17
N GLY A 726 -2.35 55.79 -6.97
CA GLY A 726 -3.75 56.16 -6.91
C GLY A 726 -4.31 56.55 -5.55
N ASN A 727 -5.24 57.48 -5.52
CA ASN A 727 -5.98 57.96 -4.34
C ASN A 727 -6.95 56.83 -3.82
N VAL A 728 -6.45 55.87 -3.12
CA VAL A 728 -7.26 54.80 -2.54
C VAL A 728 -7.30 54.94 -1.01
N ASN A 729 -8.49 54.75 -0.41
CA ASN A 729 -8.63 54.79 1.03
C ASN A 729 -7.80 53.68 1.69
N LEU A 730 -6.78 54.10 2.43
CA LEU A 730 -5.72 53.27 2.98
C LEU A 730 -6.27 52.14 3.87
N SER A 731 -7.30 52.42 4.66
CA SER A 731 -7.95 51.42 5.53
C SER A 731 -8.60 50.28 4.73
N LYS A 732 -9.12 50.57 3.52
CA LYS A 732 -9.69 49.53 2.63
C LYS A 732 -8.62 48.72 1.89
N LEU A 733 -7.43 49.27 1.70
CA LEU A 733 -6.34 48.56 1.03
C LEU A 733 -5.57 47.63 1.97
N ILE A 734 -5.27 48.09 3.19
CA ILE A 734 -4.48 47.33 4.16
C ILE A 734 -5.32 46.31 4.90
N CYS A 735 -6.51 46.70 5.32
CA CYS A 735 -7.40 45.84 6.09
C CYS A 735 -8.81 45.89 5.51
N LYS A 736 -9.42 44.73 5.32
CA LYS A 736 -10.82 44.58 4.95
C LYS A 736 -11.59 44.05 6.13
N ASP A 737 -12.61 44.78 6.56
CA ASP A 737 -13.59 44.29 7.50
C ASP A 737 -14.50 43.27 6.78
N LEU A 738 -14.48 42.01 7.22
CA LEU A 738 -15.35 40.94 6.75
C LEU A 738 -16.05 40.38 7.98
N ASN A 739 -17.23 40.92 8.30
CA ASN A 739 -18.12 40.35 9.30
C ASN A 739 -17.38 39.81 10.55
N ASP A 740 -16.83 40.66 11.36
CA ASP A 740 -16.12 40.40 12.62
C ASP A 740 -14.64 40.01 12.53
N GLY A 741 -13.96 40.08 11.36
CA GLY A 741 -12.54 39.77 11.24
C GLY A 741 -11.74 40.65 10.29
N TRP A 742 -10.64 41.19 10.79
CA TRP A 742 -9.65 41.92 9.98
C TRP A 742 -8.92 40.95 9.06
N ARG A 743 -9.00 41.16 7.74
CA ARG A 743 -8.11 40.49 6.78
C ARG A 743 -7.15 41.51 6.18
N LEU A 744 -5.85 41.19 6.26
CA LEU A 744 -4.82 41.98 5.60
C LEU A 744 -4.99 41.88 4.07
N ASN A 745 -4.92 43.01 3.39
CA ASN A 745 -4.85 43.04 1.92
C ASN A 745 -3.42 42.66 1.48
N ILE A 746 -3.16 41.35 1.38
CA ILE A 746 -1.84 40.83 1.10
C ILE A 746 -1.30 41.26 -0.28
N PRO A 747 -2.07 41.32 -1.37
CA PRO A 747 -1.57 41.84 -2.65
C PRO A 747 -1.02 43.26 -2.53
N TYR A 748 -1.67 44.09 -1.78
CA TYR A 748 -1.19 45.47 -1.54
C TYR A 748 0.10 45.51 -0.71
N ILE A 749 0.19 44.65 0.31
CA ILE A 749 1.41 44.55 1.13
C ILE A 749 2.58 44.02 0.30
N ILE A 750 2.36 43.04 -0.55
CA ILE A 750 3.37 42.50 -1.48
C ILE A 750 3.86 43.64 -2.40
N GLU A 751 2.95 44.39 -2.99
CA GLU A 751 3.28 45.49 -3.88
C GLU A 751 4.09 46.61 -3.16
N LEU A 752 3.76 46.88 -1.90
CA LEU A 752 4.57 47.82 -1.08
C LEU A 752 5.98 47.30 -0.85
N VAL A 753 6.13 46.04 -0.52
CA VAL A 753 7.43 45.40 -0.27
C VAL A 753 8.27 45.34 -1.53
N GLU A 754 7.70 44.97 -2.67
CA GLU A 754 8.40 44.97 -3.97
C GLU A 754 8.88 46.36 -4.41
N ASN A 755 8.07 47.39 -4.17
CA ASN A 755 8.45 48.79 -4.50
C ASN A 755 9.46 49.41 -3.51
N TYR A 756 9.66 48.78 -2.35
CA TYR A 756 10.65 49.27 -1.35
C TYR A 756 12.08 48.84 -1.64
N GLN A 757 12.29 47.99 -2.66
CA GLN A 757 13.60 47.46 -3.09
C GLN A 757 14.38 46.84 -1.91
N LEU A 758 14.00 45.64 -1.51
CA LEU A 758 14.74 44.82 -0.56
C LEU A 758 16.06 44.28 -1.12
#